data_4c4282402485be248fa291d567c9e38f
#
_entry.id   4c4282402485be248fa291d567c9e38f
#
_cell.length_a   1.000
_cell.length_b   1.000
_cell.length_c   1.000
_cell.angle_alpha   90.00
_cell.angle_beta   90.00
_cell.angle_gamma   90.00
#
_symmetry.space_group_name_H-M   'P 1'
#
loop_
_entity.id
_entity.type
_entity.pdbx_description
1 polymer ?
#
loop_
_entity_poly.entity_id
_entity_poly.type
_entity_poly.pdbx_seq_one_letter_code
_entity_poly.pdbx_strand_id
1 'polypeptide(L)'
;MIPLAQTLLFLGALSLFLGAGFVVFRLFFTSHRSTFFVETLILSFVLGITLVDFLMLLMDKVGIPQNGFTIAFPLIGIPALGGAFWYRKHHQTPLIDETHSRPFLKSKIERTLFFTLFALTLFLKTLYLSNAVIPTATDLGHHLYWTKAITETHRLPAYQEREVIDQPENIRLSDPAPIADFIIGEHLPLAALALLTDIDFFSAFPIVFLLIVNLLSLLALALLTYRIVDASPLRQLIRPELAALSLLFLSGPLYTLASPQAKFVSGGVIGNIMGNLLIPLILILFLRAFQEKDHRLLGLGILFTFTLTYTHHLSTLILLFILAGTGIFSLISFAGHLKTFLSRITAILFRPTPLILLLLAGLFFFLVTMPTYIETRAVGTAIGTPTKLTRIGLTFDQITETSGEARFAFGIIGLILLFISFRRSFPISLILAWTLTLFIMTFRPDWVFLNIPSNRIGTYLSFPIGIVGAIGLAWLIGMLRNYRSSLLSILLLAAVFGYALSSGFTDNGQTLLTIPKSEAMLETFAAAEFLSQTISPNDVVLKDHNYIVADSWIKHFFMRDYFFPLSRGYFSRYENSGHERCTLDMIAIPNTPRAKDCFQGTGVNYVFINPRFDAPQFEKSPDFSRVYSSDKIHIYAR
;
A
#
# COMPACT_ATOMS: atom_id res chain seq x y z
N MET A 1 -0.70 25.55 5.02
CA MET A 1 -1.33 25.48 3.68
C MET A 1 -0.21 25.38 2.65
N ILE A 2 -0.30 24.48 1.70
CA ILE A 2 0.65 24.44 0.57
C ILE A 2 0.39 25.68 -0.29
N PRO A 3 1.39 26.53 -0.60
CA PRO A 3 1.21 27.66 -1.49
C PRO A 3 0.64 27.22 -2.85
N LEU A 4 -0.15 28.08 -3.50
CA LEU A 4 -0.75 27.76 -4.81
C LEU A 4 0.31 27.31 -5.83
N ALA A 5 1.47 27.97 -5.85
CA ALA A 5 2.58 27.60 -6.73
C ALA A 5 3.05 26.15 -6.51
N GLN A 6 3.23 25.73 -5.27
CA GLN A 6 3.62 24.35 -4.93
C GLN A 6 2.53 23.33 -5.30
N THR A 7 1.24 23.70 -5.13
CA THR A 7 0.12 22.86 -5.58
C THR A 7 0.16 22.66 -7.11
N LEU A 8 0.41 23.72 -7.88
CA LEU A 8 0.55 23.63 -9.33
C LEU A 8 1.76 22.81 -9.75
N LEU A 9 2.90 22.97 -9.09
CA LEU A 9 4.08 22.14 -9.33
C LEU A 9 3.81 20.67 -9.03
N PHE A 10 3.13 20.36 -7.92
CA PHE A 10 2.74 19.00 -7.58
C PHE A 10 1.83 18.37 -8.64
N LEU A 11 0.80 19.09 -9.09
CA LEU A 11 -0.06 18.63 -10.18
C LEU A 11 0.71 18.48 -11.50
N GLY A 12 1.68 19.37 -11.76
CA GLY A 12 2.59 19.28 -12.90
C GLY A 12 3.45 18.01 -12.85
N ALA A 13 4.05 17.69 -11.70
CA ALA A 13 4.85 16.49 -11.50
C ALA A 13 4.02 15.20 -11.67
N LEU A 14 2.81 15.16 -11.10
CA LEU A 14 1.88 14.03 -11.33
C LEU A 14 1.49 13.91 -12.81
N SER A 15 1.32 15.04 -13.51
CA SER A 15 1.02 15.05 -14.95
C SER A 15 2.20 14.55 -15.79
N LEU A 16 3.44 14.80 -15.36
CA LEU A 16 4.64 14.22 -15.98
C LEU A 16 4.67 12.70 -15.83
N PHE A 17 4.38 12.19 -14.63
CA PHE A 17 4.29 10.74 -14.41
C PHE A 17 3.23 10.11 -15.32
N LEU A 18 2.03 10.68 -15.30
CA LEU A 18 0.92 10.21 -16.13
C LEU A 18 1.25 10.29 -17.64
N GLY A 19 1.84 11.40 -18.08
CA GLY A 19 2.20 11.65 -19.48
C GLY A 19 3.28 10.67 -19.98
N ALA A 20 4.34 10.48 -19.22
CA ALA A 20 5.41 9.53 -19.56
C ALA A 20 4.85 8.10 -19.65
N GLY A 21 4.07 7.68 -18.64
CA GLY A 21 3.44 6.37 -18.65
C GLY A 21 2.41 6.21 -19.77
N PHE A 22 1.63 7.24 -20.09
CA PHE A 22 0.66 7.21 -21.21
C PHE A 22 1.36 7.00 -22.56
N VAL A 23 2.45 7.70 -22.82
CA VAL A 23 3.19 7.55 -24.08
C VAL A 23 3.78 6.14 -24.18
N VAL A 24 4.43 5.64 -23.12
CA VAL A 24 4.94 4.27 -23.11
C VAL A 24 3.81 3.27 -23.30
N PHE A 25 2.68 3.43 -22.61
CA PHE A 25 1.50 2.59 -22.81
C PHE A 25 1.04 2.60 -24.28
N ARG A 26 0.96 3.75 -24.91
CA ARG A 26 0.55 3.88 -26.32
C ARG A 26 1.56 3.28 -27.30
N LEU A 27 2.85 3.34 -27.04
CA LEU A 27 3.88 2.71 -27.88
C LEU A 27 3.74 1.19 -27.90
N PHE A 28 3.41 0.58 -26.75
CA PHE A 28 3.21 -0.87 -26.64
C PHE A 28 1.82 -1.33 -27.11
N PHE A 29 0.78 -0.50 -26.98
CA PHE A 29 -0.62 -0.89 -27.13
C PHE A 29 -1.39 -0.04 -28.15
N THR A 30 -0.83 0.20 -29.32
CA THR A 30 -1.41 1.04 -30.39
C THR A 30 -2.74 0.53 -30.98
N SER A 31 -3.16 -0.72 -30.73
CA SER A 31 -4.30 -1.35 -31.41
C SER A 31 -5.38 -1.93 -30.48
N HIS A 32 -5.38 -1.62 -29.18
CA HIS A 32 -6.33 -2.27 -28.26
C HIS A 32 -7.70 -1.58 -28.21
N ARG A 33 -8.66 -2.14 -28.95
CA ARG A 33 -10.08 -1.73 -28.97
C ARG A 33 -10.85 -2.03 -27.65
N SER A 34 -10.27 -2.80 -26.73
CA SER A 34 -10.97 -3.30 -25.52
C SER A 34 -10.65 -2.54 -24.23
N THR A 35 -9.81 -1.50 -24.30
CA THR A 35 -9.37 -0.75 -23.11
C THR A 35 -10.33 0.40 -22.81
N PHE A 36 -10.82 0.49 -21.56
CA PHE A 36 -11.61 1.62 -21.10
C PHE A 36 -10.74 2.84 -20.82
N PHE A 37 -11.31 4.04 -20.90
CA PHE A 37 -10.59 5.28 -20.56
C PHE A 37 -10.02 5.24 -19.15
N VAL A 38 -10.82 4.83 -18.15
CA VAL A 38 -10.38 4.70 -16.75
C VAL A 38 -9.25 3.69 -16.59
N GLU A 39 -9.32 2.57 -17.30
CA GLU A 39 -8.25 1.56 -17.31
C GLU A 39 -6.94 2.12 -17.89
N THR A 40 -7.03 2.85 -19.01
CA THR A 40 -5.87 3.52 -19.62
C THR A 40 -5.24 4.53 -18.66
N LEU A 41 -6.08 5.33 -17.98
CA LEU A 41 -5.61 6.33 -17.00
C LEU A 41 -4.82 5.67 -15.87
N ILE A 42 -5.39 4.62 -15.25
CA ILE A 42 -4.74 3.94 -14.12
C ILE A 42 -3.45 3.25 -14.57
N LEU A 43 -3.49 2.51 -15.69
CA LEU A 43 -2.30 1.83 -16.23
C LEU A 43 -1.20 2.82 -16.60
N SER A 44 -1.56 3.97 -17.17
CA SER A 44 -0.58 5.02 -17.50
C SER A 44 0.04 5.63 -16.25
N PHE A 45 -0.76 5.90 -15.22
CA PHE A 45 -0.24 6.45 -13.95
C PHE A 45 0.73 5.49 -13.27
N VAL A 46 0.37 4.21 -13.16
CA VAL A 46 1.23 3.18 -12.55
C VAL A 46 2.49 2.95 -13.40
N LEU A 47 2.37 2.97 -14.71
CA LEU A 47 3.54 2.85 -15.59
C LEU A 47 4.46 4.05 -15.45
N GLY A 48 3.92 5.25 -15.23
CA GLY A 48 4.71 6.46 -14.92
C GLY A 48 5.48 6.33 -13.61
N ILE A 49 4.85 5.83 -12.54
CA ILE A 49 5.53 5.52 -11.27
C ILE A 49 6.62 4.47 -11.50
N THR A 50 6.31 3.38 -12.19
CA THR A 50 7.28 2.33 -12.53
C THR A 50 8.51 2.90 -13.26
N LEU A 51 8.30 3.82 -14.21
CA LEU A 51 9.40 4.47 -14.93
C LEU A 51 10.25 5.35 -14.01
N VAL A 52 9.63 6.10 -13.10
CA VAL A 52 10.35 6.90 -12.10
C VAL A 52 11.22 6.02 -11.23
N ASP A 53 10.67 4.92 -10.72
CA ASP A 53 11.40 3.98 -9.88
C ASP A 53 12.62 3.41 -10.62
N PHE A 54 12.42 2.91 -11.84
CA PHE A 54 13.52 2.39 -12.65
C PHE A 54 14.59 3.44 -12.95
N LEU A 55 14.18 4.66 -13.27
CA LEU A 55 15.11 5.76 -13.56
C LEU A 55 15.96 6.08 -12.33
N MET A 56 15.34 6.21 -11.16
CA MET A 56 16.06 6.54 -9.93
C MET A 56 17.00 5.41 -9.51
N LEU A 57 16.56 4.15 -9.60
CA LEU A 57 17.41 2.99 -9.34
C LEU A 57 18.60 2.91 -10.31
N LEU A 58 18.37 3.17 -11.59
CA LEU A 58 19.42 3.16 -12.59
C LEU A 58 20.42 4.32 -12.36
N MET A 59 19.93 5.52 -12.09
CA MET A 59 20.77 6.69 -11.79
C MET A 59 21.71 6.42 -10.62
N ASP A 60 21.19 5.82 -9.54
CA ASP A 60 22.01 5.46 -8.39
C ASP A 60 23.13 4.48 -8.77
N LYS A 61 22.81 3.43 -9.54
CA LYS A 61 23.81 2.42 -9.97
C LYS A 61 24.89 2.96 -10.89
N VAL A 62 24.57 3.98 -11.70
CA VAL A 62 25.57 4.62 -12.58
C VAL A 62 26.20 5.88 -11.96
N GLY A 63 25.88 6.20 -10.70
CA GLY A 63 26.45 7.33 -9.97
C GLY A 63 25.92 8.71 -10.39
N ILE A 64 24.77 8.79 -11.06
CA ILE A 64 24.12 10.06 -11.43
C ILE A 64 23.34 10.57 -10.21
N PRO A 65 23.57 11.82 -9.75
CA PRO A 65 22.85 12.39 -8.62
C PRO A 65 21.37 12.57 -8.94
N GLN A 66 20.52 12.21 -7.98
CA GLN A 66 19.07 12.32 -8.09
C GLN A 66 18.63 13.74 -7.71
N ASN A 67 18.26 14.55 -8.69
CA ASN A 67 17.75 15.90 -8.48
C ASN A 67 16.59 16.19 -9.44
N GLY A 68 15.91 17.34 -9.26
CA GLY A 68 14.75 17.68 -10.07
C GLY A 68 15.04 17.67 -11.58
N PHE A 69 16.22 18.12 -12.01
CA PHE A 69 16.59 18.14 -13.43
C PHE A 69 16.83 16.72 -13.98
N THR A 70 17.63 15.91 -13.28
CA THR A 70 17.96 14.55 -13.74
C THR A 70 16.73 13.64 -13.80
N ILE A 71 15.72 13.89 -12.96
CA ILE A 71 14.43 13.18 -12.99
C ILE A 71 13.50 13.76 -14.05
N ALA A 72 13.38 15.09 -14.15
CA ALA A 72 12.46 15.72 -15.12
C ALA A 72 12.88 15.47 -16.58
N PHE A 73 14.19 15.51 -16.86
CA PHE A 73 14.71 15.40 -18.23
C PHE A 73 14.24 14.12 -18.96
N PRO A 74 14.42 12.90 -18.42
CA PRO A 74 13.91 11.69 -19.07
C PRO A 74 12.37 11.61 -19.06
N LEU A 75 11.69 12.10 -18.02
CA LEU A 75 10.24 12.12 -17.95
C LEU A 75 9.60 13.05 -18.99
N ILE A 76 10.28 14.12 -19.38
CA ILE A 76 9.86 14.99 -20.49
C ILE A 76 10.32 14.39 -21.83
N GLY A 77 11.53 13.86 -21.89
CA GLY A 77 12.12 13.30 -23.09
C GLY A 77 11.35 12.10 -23.64
N ILE A 78 10.86 11.21 -22.76
CA ILE A 78 10.06 10.04 -23.16
C ILE A 78 8.77 10.46 -23.89
N PRO A 79 7.91 11.36 -23.37
CA PRO A 79 6.75 11.85 -24.09
C PRO A 79 7.11 12.59 -25.39
N ALA A 80 8.15 13.41 -25.37
CA ALA A 80 8.56 14.18 -26.55
C ALA A 80 9.01 13.27 -27.70
N LEU A 81 9.93 12.35 -27.44
CA LEU A 81 10.44 11.41 -28.44
C LEU A 81 9.38 10.38 -28.86
N GLY A 82 8.66 9.83 -27.90
CA GLY A 82 7.59 8.87 -28.18
C GLY A 82 6.44 9.51 -28.94
N GLY A 83 6.07 10.74 -28.59
CA GLY A 83 5.06 11.53 -29.31
C GLY A 83 5.50 11.86 -30.74
N ALA A 84 6.76 12.26 -30.94
CA ALA A 84 7.31 12.51 -32.28
C ALA A 84 7.34 11.23 -33.14
N PHE A 85 7.74 10.09 -32.53
CA PHE A 85 7.70 8.79 -33.23
C PHE A 85 6.28 8.38 -33.58
N TRP A 86 5.34 8.52 -32.64
CA TRP A 86 3.92 8.23 -32.84
C TRP A 86 3.33 9.11 -33.95
N TYR A 87 3.60 10.41 -33.93
CA TYR A 87 3.17 11.37 -34.94
C TYR A 87 3.66 10.97 -36.35
N ARG A 88 4.96 10.68 -36.51
CA ARG A 88 5.52 10.22 -37.80
C ARG A 88 4.86 8.95 -38.31
N LYS A 89 4.61 7.98 -37.43
CA LYS A 89 4.00 6.68 -37.80
C LYS A 89 2.54 6.84 -38.24
N HIS A 90 1.77 7.75 -37.64
CA HIS A 90 0.35 7.90 -37.91
C HIS A 90 0.04 8.95 -38.98
N HIS A 91 0.95 9.87 -39.29
CA HIS A 91 0.79 10.81 -40.39
C HIS A 91 0.89 10.13 -41.76
N GLN A 92 1.45 8.94 -41.84
CA GLN A 92 1.57 8.14 -43.06
C GLN A 92 0.42 7.14 -43.26
N THR A 93 -0.40 6.91 -42.28
CA THR A 93 -1.60 6.07 -42.36
C THR A 93 -2.84 6.92 -42.05
N PRO A 94 -3.86 6.92 -42.91
CA PRO A 94 -5.09 7.64 -42.60
C PRO A 94 -5.61 7.14 -41.26
N LEU A 95 -5.94 8.08 -40.37
CA LEU A 95 -6.57 7.80 -39.09
C LEU A 95 -7.84 6.99 -39.36
N ILE A 96 -7.74 5.68 -39.32
CA ILE A 96 -8.94 4.87 -39.14
C ILE A 96 -9.50 5.31 -37.81
N ASP A 97 -10.69 5.87 -37.84
CA ASP A 97 -11.44 6.47 -36.75
C ASP A 97 -11.77 5.40 -35.68
N GLU A 98 -10.74 4.96 -34.91
CA GLU A 98 -10.80 3.83 -33.99
C GLU A 98 -10.72 4.21 -32.52
N THR A 99 -10.80 5.50 -32.19
CA THR A 99 -10.71 5.99 -30.82
C THR A 99 -12.03 5.90 -30.03
N HIS A 100 -13.00 5.13 -30.48
CA HIS A 100 -14.15 4.82 -29.64
C HIS A 100 -13.77 3.79 -28.59
N SER A 101 -13.03 4.24 -27.57
CA SER A 101 -12.93 3.48 -26.32
C SER A 101 -14.36 3.18 -25.84
N ARG A 102 -14.71 1.90 -25.77
CA ARG A 102 -16.05 1.52 -25.29
C ARG A 102 -16.26 2.14 -23.90
N PRO A 103 -17.37 2.83 -23.65
CA PRO A 103 -17.63 3.39 -22.34
C PRO A 103 -17.77 2.24 -21.33
N PHE A 104 -17.05 2.34 -20.21
CA PHE A 104 -17.13 1.41 -19.08
C PHE A 104 -18.58 1.28 -18.58
N LEU A 105 -19.32 2.39 -18.55
CA LEU A 105 -20.72 2.50 -18.17
C LEU A 105 -21.52 3.05 -19.35
N LYS A 106 -22.53 2.29 -19.76
CA LYS A 106 -23.27 2.59 -21.01
C LYS A 106 -24.36 3.62 -20.79
N SER A 107 -25.13 3.49 -19.69
CA SER A 107 -26.26 4.36 -19.43
C SER A 107 -25.87 5.63 -18.68
N LYS A 108 -26.66 6.71 -18.88
CA LYS A 108 -26.51 7.96 -18.12
C LYS A 108 -26.67 7.73 -16.61
N ILE A 109 -27.62 6.88 -16.22
CA ILE A 109 -27.87 6.55 -14.82
C ILE A 109 -26.65 5.86 -14.19
N GLU A 110 -26.05 4.88 -14.88
CA GLU A 110 -24.86 4.18 -14.39
C GLU A 110 -23.68 5.15 -14.18
N ARG A 111 -23.47 6.06 -15.14
CA ARG A 111 -22.45 7.10 -15.02
C ARG A 111 -22.71 8.06 -13.86
N THR A 112 -23.95 8.51 -13.71
CA THR A 112 -24.33 9.38 -12.57
C THR A 112 -24.09 8.67 -11.24
N LEU A 113 -24.54 7.42 -11.09
CA LEU A 113 -24.29 6.62 -9.88
C LEU A 113 -22.80 6.44 -9.59
N PHE A 114 -22.01 6.13 -10.61
CA PHE A 114 -20.56 6.01 -10.49
C PHE A 114 -19.93 7.30 -9.93
N PHE A 115 -20.23 8.44 -10.54
CA PHE A 115 -19.67 9.71 -10.07
C PHE A 115 -20.17 10.10 -8.68
N THR A 116 -21.43 9.81 -8.36
CA THR A 116 -21.99 10.06 -7.03
C THR A 116 -21.30 9.21 -5.97
N LEU A 117 -21.16 7.90 -6.20
CA LEU A 117 -20.49 7.00 -5.25
C LEU A 117 -19.00 7.36 -5.09
N PHE A 118 -18.33 7.71 -6.19
CA PHE A 118 -16.93 8.12 -6.16
C PHE A 118 -16.75 9.45 -5.42
N ALA A 119 -17.59 10.45 -5.70
CA ALA A 119 -17.57 11.74 -5.01
C ALA A 119 -17.87 11.61 -3.51
N LEU A 120 -18.83 10.76 -3.14
CA LEU A 120 -19.14 10.48 -1.73
C LEU A 120 -17.96 9.77 -1.04
N THR A 121 -17.29 8.85 -1.72
CA THR A 121 -16.07 8.20 -1.21
C THR A 121 -14.96 9.22 -0.97
N LEU A 122 -14.71 10.08 -1.96
CA LEU A 122 -13.72 11.16 -1.85
C LEU A 122 -14.06 12.10 -0.70
N PHE A 123 -15.32 12.49 -0.58
CA PHE A 123 -15.79 13.36 0.52
C PHE A 123 -15.52 12.75 1.88
N LEU A 124 -15.88 11.47 2.12
CA LEU A 124 -15.65 10.80 3.39
C LEU A 124 -14.15 10.68 3.73
N LYS A 125 -13.32 10.35 2.73
CA LYS A 125 -11.86 10.31 2.92
C LYS A 125 -11.29 11.69 3.25
N THR A 126 -11.74 12.73 2.55
CA THR A 126 -11.30 14.10 2.79
C THR A 126 -11.78 14.61 4.16
N LEU A 127 -13.00 14.27 4.56
CA LEU A 127 -13.53 14.58 5.89
C LEU A 127 -12.67 13.93 6.99
N TYR A 128 -12.30 12.66 6.83
CA TYR A 128 -11.40 11.98 7.76
C TYR A 128 -10.02 12.63 7.84
N LEU A 129 -9.47 13.06 6.69
CA LEU A 129 -8.16 13.70 6.62
C LEU A 129 -8.16 15.17 7.01
N SER A 130 -9.30 15.83 7.14
CA SER A 130 -9.39 17.27 7.42
C SER A 130 -8.67 17.70 8.71
N ASN A 131 -8.62 16.82 9.71
CA ASN A 131 -7.91 17.03 10.97
C ASN A 131 -6.59 16.25 11.07
N ALA A 132 -6.22 15.53 10.02
CA ALA A 132 -5.01 14.69 9.95
C ALA A 132 -4.17 15.03 8.70
N VAL A 133 -4.06 16.32 8.39
CA VAL A 133 -3.29 16.83 7.23
C VAL A 133 -1.82 16.39 7.30
N ILE A 134 -1.28 16.33 8.52
CA ILE A 134 -0.02 15.66 8.81
C ILE A 134 -0.40 14.38 9.58
N PRO A 135 -0.16 13.20 9.03
CA PRO A 135 -0.61 11.98 9.68
C PRO A 135 0.22 11.68 10.91
N THR A 136 -0.46 11.27 11.96
CA THR A 136 0.17 10.75 13.18
C THR A 136 0.67 9.31 13.03
N ALA A 137 0.47 8.70 11.86
CA ALA A 137 0.84 7.33 11.61
C ALA A 137 2.35 7.13 11.72
N THR A 138 2.77 6.25 12.59
CA THR A 138 4.18 5.91 12.84
C THR A 138 4.86 5.38 11.59
N ASP A 139 4.18 4.51 10.85
CA ASP A 139 4.69 3.88 9.62
C ASP A 139 5.10 4.92 8.57
N LEU A 140 4.24 5.91 8.31
CA LEU A 140 4.53 6.98 7.36
C LEU A 140 5.76 7.79 7.78
N GLY A 141 5.91 8.11 9.06
CA GLY A 141 7.09 8.81 9.56
C GLY A 141 8.39 8.02 9.32
N HIS A 142 8.35 6.69 9.46
CA HIS A 142 9.49 5.83 9.17
C HIS A 142 9.85 5.83 7.68
N HIS A 143 8.87 5.68 6.80
CA HIS A 143 9.11 5.64 5.36
C HIS A 143 9.52 7.00 4.80
N LEU A 144 8.91 8.10 5.24
CA LEU A 144 9.27 9.45 4.79
C LEU A 144 10.67 9.88 5.26
N TYR A 145 11.18 9.33 6.35
CA TYR A 145 12.58 9.54 6.75
C TYR A 145 13.55 9.10 5.64
N TRP A 146 13.35 7.89 5.10
CA TRP A 146 14.16 7.40 3.98
C TRP A 146 13.95 8.20 2.71
N THR A 147 12.72 8.60 2.45
CA THR A 147 12.38 9.48 1.33
C THR A 147 13.13 10.82 1.43
N LYS A 148 13.15 11.41 2.63
CA LYS A 148 13.88 12.65 2.91
C LYS A 148 15.40 12.45 2.76
N ALA A 149 15.94 11.34 3.23
CA ALA A 149 17.34 11.01 3.05
C ALA A 149 17.75 10.96 1.57
N ILE A 150 16.90 10.43 0.67
CA ILE A 150 17.14 10.46 -0.77
C ILE A 150 17.19 11.90 -1.28
N THR A 151 16.27 12.76 -0.84
CA THR A 151 16.23 14.16 -1.32
C THR A 151 17.39 15.00 -0.83
N GLU A 152 17.91 14.76 0.36
CA GLU A 152 19.04 15.49 0.93
C GLU A 152 20.39 15.01 0.39
N THR A 153 20.55 13.69 0.23
CA THR A 153 21.83 13.12 -0.22
C THR A 153 21.94 12.99 -1.73
N HIS A 154 20.82 13.14 -2.46
CA HIS A 154 20.72 12.93 -3.91
C HIS A 154 21.15 11.51 -4.35
N ARG A 155 21.07 10.55 -3.45
CA ARG A 155 21.43 9.12 -3.64
C ARG A 155 20.50 8.22 -2.84
N LEU A 156 20.50 6.96 -3.16
CA LEU A 156 19.81 5.98 -2.33
C LEU A 156 20.58 5.80 -1.02
N PRO A 157 19.89 5.84 0.13
CA PRO A 157 20.53 5.65 1.42
C PRO A 157 21.01 4.21 1.62
N ALA A 158 22.06 4.04 2.40
CA ALA A 158 22.37 2.74 2.98
C ALA A 158 21.33 2.44 4.06
N TYR A 159 20.46 1.45 3.83
CA TYR A 159 19.43 1.02 4.79
C TYR A 159 20.10 0.25 5.93
N GLN A 160 20.58 0.97 6.91
CA GLN A 160 21.31 0.44 8.07
C GLN A 160 20.74 0.99 9.36
N GLU A 161 20.85 0.21 10.42
CA GLU A 161 20.41 0.55 11.76
C GLU A 161 21.45 0.16 12.80
N ARG A 162 21.38 0.80 13.97
CA ARG A 162 22.14 0.39 15.16
C ARG A 162 21.18 -0.14 16.20
N GLU A 163 21.62 -1.18 16.88
CA GLU A 163 20.89 -1.76 18.00
C GLU A 163 21.66 -1.56 19.31
N VAL A 164 20.93 -1.59 20.44
CA VAL A 164 21.56 -1.62 21.75
C VAL A 164 21.96 -3.07 22.06
N ILE A 165 23.23 -3.35 22.19
CA ILE A 165 23.75 -4.62 22.72
C ILE A 165 23.65 -4.57 24.23
N ASP A 166 22.82 -5.41 24.82
CA ASP A 166 22.60 -5.52 26.26
C ASP A 166 23.09 -6.87 26.77
N GLN A 167 24.38 -6.99 26.91
CA GLN A 167 25.04 -8.15 27.57
C GLN A 167 25.59 -7.72 28.95
N PRO A 168 25.60 -8.59 29.98
CA PRO A 168 25.92 -8.23 31.36
C PRO A 168 27.24 -7.45 31.55
N GLU A 169 28.22 -7.67 30.69
CA GLU A 169 29.55 -7.01 30.77
C GLU A 169 29.84 -6.14 29.53
N ASN A 170 28.89 -5.97 28.60
CA ASN A 170 29.08 -5.25 27.33
C ASN A 170 27.81 -4.59 26.87
N ILE A 171 27.44 -3.49 27.52
CA ILE A 171 26.33 -2.64 27.07
C ILE A 171 26.92 -1.57 26.15
N ARG A 172 26.48 -1.56 24.87
CA ARG A 172 26.94 -0.57 23.88
C ARG A 172 25.99 -0.48 22.69
N LEU A 173 26.17 0.56 21.88
CA LEU A 173 25.55 0.59 20.55
C LEU A 173 26.32 -0.32 19.58
N SER A 174 25.59 -1.09 18.77
CA SER A 174 26.18 -1.91 17.71
C SER A 174 26.77 -1.05 16.59
N ASP A 175 27.61 -1.67 15.77
CA ASP A 175 27.88 -1.11 14.44
C ASP A 175 26.62 -1.14 13.58
N PRO A 176 26.49 -0.24 12.59
CA PRO A 176 25.35 -0.25 11.67
C PRO A 176 25.23 -1.58 10.93
N ALA A 177 24.05 -2.18 10.97
CA ALA A 177 23.72 -3.42 10.27
C ALA A 177 22.56 -3.21 9.29
N PRO A 178 22.48 -3.97 8.18
CA PRO A 178 21.38 -3.84 7.21
C PRO A 178 20.00 -4.09 7.83
N ILE A 179 19.02 -3.25 7.49
CA ILE A 179 17.63 -3.38 7.95
C ILE A 179 16.91 -4.45 7.13
N ALA A 180 16.30 -5.43 7.83
CA ALA A 180 15.68 -6.60 7.21
C ALA A 180 14.44 -6.32 6.36
N ASP A 181 13.67 -5.30 6.67
CA ASP A 181 12.28 -5.17 6.19
C ASP A 181 12.03 -4.00 5.25
N PHE A 182 13.05 -3.24 4.83
CA PHE A 182 12.85 -2.06 3.99
C PHE A 182 13.17 -2.31 2.52
N ILE A 183 12.18 -2.02 1.66
CA ILE A 183 12.28 -2.03 0.21
C ILE A 183 12.06 -0.62 -0.30
N ILE A 184 12.88 -0.23 -1.26
CA ILE A 184 13.08 1.15 -1.70
C ILE A 184 11.94 1.71 -2.55
N GLY A 185 11.24 0.86 -3.31
CA GLY A 185 10.36 1.30 -4.40
C GLY A 185 9.18 2.17 -3.97
N GLU A 186 8.73 2.07 -2.73
CA GLU A 186 7.64 2.93 -2.23
C GLU A 186 8.12 4.34 -1.85
N HIS A 187 9.43 4.53 -1.63
CA HIS A 187 10.02 5.82 -1.29
C HIS A 187 10.32 6.67 -2.53
N LEU A 188 10.62 6.02 -3.66
CA LEU A 188 11.10 6.68 -4.87
C LEU A 188 10.08 7.65 -5.50
N PRO A 189 8.79 7.32 -5.64
CA PRO A 189 7.80 8.25 -6.19
C PRO A 189 7.64 9.51 -5.33
N LEU A 190 7.68 9.35 -4.00
CA LEU A 190 7.59 10.49 -3.08
C LEU A 190 8.86 11.34 -3.10
N ALA A 191 10.04 10.71 -3.19
CA ALA A 191 11.30 11.43 -3.35
C ALA A 191 11.34 12.20 -4.68
N ALA A 192 10.91 11.58 -5.78
CA ALA A 192 10.83 12.23 -7.08
C ALA A 192 9.88 13.44 -7.05
N LEU A 193 8.71 13.30 -6.42
CA LEU A 193 7.78 14.42 -6.25
C LEU A 193 8.41 15.56 -5.45
N ALA A 194 9.06 15.26 -4.33
CA ALA A 194 9.74 16.28 -3.54
C ALA A 194 10.88 16.98 -4.32
N LEU A 195 11.73 16.21 -5.02
CA LEU A 195 12.82 16.74 -5.85
C LEU A 195 12.33 17.58 -7.05
N LEU A 196 11.16 17.27 -7.61
CA LEU A 196 10.56 18.03 -8.72
C LEU A 196 9.85 19.30 -8.26
N THR A 197 9.40 19.38 -7.02
CA THR A 197 8.48 20.43 -6.55
C THR A 197 9.02 21.25 -5.40
N ASP A 198 10.08 20.80 -4.77
CA ASP A 198 10.66 21.39 -3.54
C ASP A 198 9.62 21.55 -2.41
N ILE A 199 8.66 20.61 -2.32
CA ILE A 199 7.65 20.59 -1.27
C ILE A 199 8.19 19.84 -0.07
N ASP A 200 8.06 20.45 1.12
CA ASP A 200 8.47 19.84 2.37
C ASP A 200 7.61 18.61 2.74
N PHE A 201 8.25 17.61 3.35
CA PHE A 201 7.59 16.42 3.89
C PHE A 201 6.69 16.72 5.09
N PHE A 202 6.93 17.81 5.82
CA PHE A 202 6.02 18.31 6.88
C PHE A 202 4.79 19.04 6.32
N SER A 203 4.30 18.62 5.19
CA SER A 203 3.13 19.16 4.51
C SER A 203 2.11 18.07 4.16
N ALA A 204 1.00 18.46 3.54
CA ALA A 204 -0.06 17.53 3.15
C ALA A 204 0.30 16.67 1.92
N PHE A 205 1.38 16.96 1.18
CA PHE A 205 1.61 16.32 -0.11
C PHE A 205 1.74 14.79 -0.05
N PRO A 206 2.41 14.18 0.96
CA PRO A 206 2.50 12.71 1.00
C PRO A 206 1.12 12.07 1.15
N ILE A 207 0.26 12.65 1.98
CA ILE A 207 -1.11 12.17 2.19
C ILE A 207 -1.96 12.33 0.93
N VAL A 208 -1.84 13.45 0.23
CA VAL A 208 -2.57 13.68 -1.03
C VAL A 208 -2.14 12.68 -2.10
N PHE A 209 -0.84 12.40 -2.21
CA PHE A 209 -0.34 11.36 -3.12
C PHE A 209 -0.92 9.98 -2.78
N LEU A 210 -0.86 9.58 -1.51
CA LEU A 210 -1.38 8.30 -1.05
C LEU A 210 -2.91 8.19 -1.21
N LEU A 211 -3.63 9.31 -1.01
CA LEU A 211 -5.08 9.38 -1.29
C LEU A 211 -5.38 9.11 -2.77
N ILE A 212 -4.60 9.69 -3.69
CA ILE A 212 -4.75 9.44 -5.13
C ILE A 212 -4.52 7.96 -5.43
N VAL A 213 -3.44 7.36 -4.91
CA VAL A 213 -3.13 5.93 -5.09
C VAL A 213 -4.27 5.05 -4.54
N ASN A 214 -4.81 5.38 -3.38
CA ASN A 214 -5.91 4.64 -2.76
C ASN A 214 -7.22 4.74 -3.57
N LEU A 215 -7.54 5.91 -4.13
CA LEU A 215 -8.70 6.08 -5.01
C LEU A 215 -8.53 5.31 -6.32
N LEU A 216 -7.34 5.32 -6.91
CA LEU A 216 -7.02 4.53 -8.10
C LEU A 216 -7.11 3.02 -7.82
N SER A 217 -6.74 2.58 -6.63
CA SER A 217 -6.92 1.18 -6.18
C SER A 217 -8.40 0.78 -6.17
N LEU A 218 -9.29 1.62 -5.64
CA LEU A 218 -10.73 1.37 -5.64
C LEU A 218 -11.28 1.26 -7.08
N LEU A 219 -10.83 2.14 -7.97
CA LEU A 219 -11.21 2.08 -9.39
C LEU A 219 -10.67 0.83 -10.09
N ALA A 220 -9.44 0.41 -9.77
CA ALA A 220 -8.87 -0.84 -10.29
C ALA A 220 -9.67 -2.07 -9.83
N LEU A 221 -10.11 -2.10 -8.57
CA LEU A 221 -10.99 -3.16 -8.07
C LEU A 221 -12.35 -3.18 -8.77
N ALA A 222 -12.96 -2.02 -9.04
CA ALA A 222 -14.22 -1.92 -9.77
C ALA A 222 -14.07 -2.42 -11.21
N LEU A 223 -12.97 -2.07 -11.88
CA LEU A 223 -12.62 -2.57 -13.20
C LEU A 223 -12.39 -4.09 -13.20
N LEU A 224 -11.66 -4.60 -12.23
CA LEU A 224 -11.42 -6.05 -12.10
C LEU A 224 -12.73 -6.81 -11.88
N THR A 225 -13.62 -6.28 -11.03
CA THR A 225 -14.96 -6.87 -10.81
C THR A 225 -15.77 -6.91 -12.11
N TYR A 226 -15.79 -5.79 -12.86
CA TYR A 226 -16.40 -5.74 -14.18
C TYR A 226 -15.83 -6.82 -15.10
N ARG A 227 -14.50 -6.89 -15.23
CA ARG A 227 -13.81 -7.83 -16.11
C ARG A 227 -14.04 -9.29 -15.74
N ILE A 228 -14.06 -9.61 -14.44
CA ILE A 228 -14.36 -10.97 -13.96
C ILE A 228 -15.78 -11.39 -14.39
N VAL A 229 -16.77 -10.52 -14.19
CA VAL A 229 -18.17 -10.85 -14.55
C VAL A 229 -18.36 -10.89 -16.06
N ASP A 230 -17.84 -9.90 -16.80
CA ASP A 230 -17.97 -9.80 -18.28
C ASP A 230 -17.36 -11.00 -19.00
N ALA A 231 -16.28 -11.53 -18.46
CA ALA A 231 -15.48 -12.60 -19.04
C ALA A 231 -15.84 -14.01 -18.55
N SER A 232 -16.83 -14.14 -17.69
CA SER A 232 -17.23 -15.40 -17.07
C SER A 232 -18.69 -15.78 -17.39
N PRO A 233 -19.12 -17.02 -17.10
CA PRO A 233 -20.52 -17.41 -17.20
C PRO A 233 -21.48 -16.56 -16.36
N LEU A 234 -20.98 -15.87 -15.33
CA LEU A 234 -21.76 -14.96 -14.50
C LEU A 234 -22.43 -13.84 -15.29
N ARG A 235 -21.92 -13.47 -16.47
CA ARG A 235 -22.53 -12.46 -17.35
C ARG A 235 -23.97 -12.79 -17.75
N GLN A 236 -24.34 -14.06 -17.74
CA GLN A 236 -25.73 -14.49 -17.99
C GLN A 236 -26.66 -14.20 -16.82
N LEU A 237 -26.11 -14.11 -15.61
CA LEU A 237 -26.87 -13.91 -14.37
C LEU A 237 -26.80 -12.46 -13.86
N ILE A 238 -25.68 -11.78 -14.13
CA ILE A 238 -25.33 -10.49 -13.54
C ILE A 238 -24.79 -9.55 -14.63
N ARG A 239 -25.28 -8.31 -14.65
CA ARG A 239 -24.71 -7.28 -15.51
C ARG A 239 -23.34 -6.83 -14.96
N PRO A 240 -22.28 -6.82 -15.77
CA PRO A 240 -20.94 -6.41 -15.30
C PRO A 240 -20.91 -4.99 -14.71
N GLU A 241 -21.67 -4.06 -15.32
CA GLU A 241 -21.80 -2.67 -14.84
C GLU A 241 -22.38 -2.63 -13.41
N LEU A 242 -23.41 -3.46 -13.14
CA LEU A 242 -24.04 -3.53 -11.83
C LEU A 242 -23.09 -4.10 -10.77
N ALA A 243 -22.30 -5.11 -11.11
CA ALA A 243 -21.29 -5.67 -10.20
C ALA A 243 -20.22 -4.64 -9.84
N ALA A 244 -19.73 -3.87 -10.82
CA ALA A 244 -18.75 -2.80 -10.58
C ALA A 244 -19.33 -1.67 -9.71
N LEU A 245 -20.58 -1.25 -9.96
CA LEU A 245 -21.27 -0.26 -9.13
C LEU A 245 -21.53 -0.78 -7.71
N SER A 246 -21.87 -2.07 -7.56
CA SER A 246 -22.02 -2.71 -6.26
C SER A 246 -20.70 -2.73 -5.48
N LEU A 247 -19.56 -2.97 -6.16
CA LEU A 247 -18.26 -2.85 -5.52
C LEU A 247 -17.99 -1.42 -5.07
N LEU A 248 -18.20 -0.43 -5.93
CA LEU A 248 -18.02 0.98 -5.56
C LEU A 248 -18.92 1.38 -4.40
N PHE A 249 -20.15 0.88 -4.33
CA PHE A 249 -21.04 1.12 -3.22
C PHE A 249 -20.52 0.51 -1.91
N LEU A 250 -20.17 -0.77 -1.94
CA LEU A 250 -19.72 -1.50 -0.75
C LEU A 250 -18.31 -1.06 -0.29
N SER A 251 -17.35 -0.92 -1.18
CA SER A 251 -15.95 -0.62 -0.82
C SER A 251 -15.60 0.87 -0.89
N GLY A 252 -16.47 1.69 -1.48
CA GLY A 252 -16.37 3.13 -1.48
C GLY A 252 -17.05 3.72 -0.23
N PRO A 253 -18.25 4.35 -0.34
CA PRO A 253 -18.80 5.13 0.75
C PRO A 253 -19.11 4.33 2.02
N LEU A 254 -19.41 3.03 1.93
CA LEU A 254 -19.82 2.26 3.10
C LEU A 254 -18.68 1.79 3.99
N TYR A 255 -17.56 1.37 3.40
CA TYR A 255 -16.44 0.80 4.17
C TYR A 255 -15.11 1.50 3.89
N THR A 256 -15.15 2.72 3.40
CA THR A 256 -13.93 3.44 3.00
C THR A 256 -13.03 3.83 4.17
N LEU A 257 -13.60 3.96 5.36
CA LEU A 257 -12.93 4.29 6.61
C LEU A 257 -13.03 3.20 7.67
N ALA A 258 -13.78 2.13 7.39
CA ALA A 258 -13.87 1.00 8.31
C ALA A 258 -12.48 0.45 8.65
N SER A 259 -12.29 -0.01 9.88
CA SER A 259 -11.04 -0.66 10.26
C SER A 259 -10.87 -1.96 9.44
N PRO A 260 -9.74 -2.21 8.79
CA PRO A 260 -8.48 -1.48 8.81
C PRO A 260 -8.31 -0.42 7.69
N GLN A 261 -9.35 -0.12 6.91
CA GLN A 261 -9.26 0.74 5.72
C GLN A 261 -8.78 2.17 6.02
N ALA A 262 -9.10 2.68 7.22
CA ALA A 262 -8.64 3.99 7.69
C ALA A 262 -7.11 4.15 7.63
N LYS A 263 -6.35 3.08 7.89
CA LYS A 263 -4.88 3.09 7.79
C LYS A 263 -4.40 3.36 6.37
N PHE A 264 -5.14 2.90 5.36
CA PHE A 264 -4.81 3.15 3.96
C PHE A 264 -5.11 4.60 3.53
N VAL A 265 -5.95 5.30 4.27
CA VAL A 265 -6.25 6.71 4.00
C VAL A 265 -5.25 7.61 4.72
N SER A 266 -4.84 7.25 5.94
CA SER A 266 -3.94 8.05 6.79
C SER A 266 -2.44 7.77 6.57
N GLY A 267 -2.08 6.90 5.63
CA GLY A 267 -0.68 6.55 5.38
C GLY A 267 -0.07 5.61 6.44
N GLY A 268 -0.89 4.91 7.21
CA GLY A 268 -0.42 4.00 8.26
C GLY A 268 0.30 2.75 7.77
N VAL A 269 0.28 2.46 6.46
CA VAL A 269 0.94 1.29 5.84
C VAL A 269 1.18 1.58 4.34
N ILE A 270 2.22 2.36 4.03
CA ILE A 270 2.51 2.84 2.68
C ILE A 270 2.64 1.70 1.66
N GLY A 271 3.46 0.71 1.95
CA GLY A 271 3.70 -0.41 1.05
C GLY A 271 2.41 -1.17 0.71
N ASN A 272 1.50 -1.33 1.68
CA ASN A 272 0.19 -1.91 1.42
C ASN A 272 -0.65 -1.04 0.47
N ILE A 273 -0.59 0.29 0.59
CA ILE A 273 -1.35 1.20 -0.28
C ILE A 273 -0.91 1.03 -1.74
N MET A 274 0.40 0.98 -1.98
CA MET A 274 0.96 0.73 -3.31
C MET A 274 0.61 -0.68 -3.80
N GLY A 275 0.76 -1.70 -2.96
CA GLY A 275 0.41 -3.09 -3.27
C GLY A 275 -1.07 -3.28 -3.61
N ASN A 276 -1.96 -2.58 -2.91
CA ASN A 276 -3.40 -2.62 -3.15
C ASN A 276 -3.81 -2.00 -4.51
N LEU A 277 -2.98 -1.12 -5.08
CA LEU A 277 -3.15 -0.65 -6.45
C LEU A 277 -2.57 -1.64 -7.46
N LEU A 278 -1.35 -2.15 -7.22
CA LEU A 278 -0.63 -3.00 -8.18
C LEU A 278 -1.28 -4.38 -8.33
N ILE A 279 -1.68 -5.05 -7.24
CA ILE A 279 -2.25 -6.41 -7.30
C ILE A 279 -3.48 -6.48 -8.22
N PRO A 280 -4.54 -5.68 -8.07
CA PRO A 280 -5.69 -5.73 -8.97
C PRO A 280 -5.33 -5.47 -10.43
N LEU A 281 -4.38 -4.55 -10.69
CA LEU A 281 -3.95 -4.25 -12.05
C LEU A 281 -3.18 -5.41 -12.70
N ILE A 282 -2.30 -6.06 -11.94
CA ILE A 282 -1.60 -7.27 -12.40
C ILE A 282 -2.62 -8.36 -12.75
N LEU A 283 -3.62 -8.55 -11.89
CA LEU A 283 -4.67 -9.55 -12.12
C LEU A 283 -5.55 -9.20 -13.34
N ILE A 284 -5.87 -7.90 -13.56
CA ILE A 284 -6.55 -7.45 -14.79
C ILE A 284 -5.70 -7.78 -16.03
N LEU A 285 -4.41 -7.50 -15.98
CA LEU A 285 -3.52 -7.73 -17.12
C LEU A 285 -3.36 -9.23 -17.44
N PHE A 286 -3.21 -10.09 -16.43
CA PHE A 286 -3.14 -11.53 -16.61
C PHE A 286 -4.47 -12.10 -17.11
N LEU A 287 -5.59 -11.62 -16.57
CA LEU A 287 -6.93 -12.01 -17.01
C LEU A 287 -7.14 -11.66 -18.48
N ARG A 288 -6.83 -10.44 -18.87
CA ARG A 288 -6.95 -9.97 -20.26
C ARG A 288 -5.98 -10.68 -21.20
N ALA A 289 -4.72 -10.86 -20.79
CA ALA A 289 -3.72 -11.59 -21.57
C ALA A 289 -4.21 -13.00 -21.90
N PHE A 290 -4.80 -13.68 -20.94
CA PHE A 290 -5.37 -15.01 -21.15
C PHE A 290 -6.59 -15.00 -22.07
N GLN A 291 -7.49 -14.01 -21.94
CA GLN A 291 -8.73 -13.92 -22.73
C GLN A 291 -8.47 -13.47 -24.16
N GLU A 292 -7.71 -12.39 -24.33
CA GLU A 292 -7.41 -11.76 -25.60
C GLU A 292 -6.26 -12.46 -26.36
N LYS A 293 -5.60 -13.43 -25.69
CA LYS A 293 -4.38 -14.11 -26.17
C LYS A 293 -3.26 -13.12 -26.52
N ASP A 294 -3.15 -12.06 -25.73
CA ASP A 294 -2.19 -10.99 -25.98
C ASP A 294 -0.97 -11.11 -25.07
N HIS A 295 0.16 -11.41 -25.69
CA HIS A 295 1.46 -11.50 -25.03
C HIS A 295 1.99 -10.16 -24.52
N ARG A 296 1.53 -9.01 -25.06
CA ARG A 296 1.96 -7.68 -24.62
C ARG A 296 1.31 -7.34 -23.26
N LEU A 297 0.02 -7.70 -23.11
CA LEU A 297 -0.66 -7.56 -21.80
C LEU A 297 0.02 -8.45 -20.74
N LEU A 298 0.42 -9.66 -21.11
CA LEU A 298 1.21 -10.51 -20.20
C LEU A 298 2.54 -9.84 -19.84
N GLY A 299 3.24 -9.29 -20.84
CA GLY A 299 4.49 -8.56 -20.61
C GLY A 299 4.33 -7.38 -19.63
N LEU A 300 3.27 -6.57 -19.80
CA LEU A 300 2.98 -5.48 -18.87
C LEU A 300 2.64 -6.01 -17.47
N GLY A 301 1.89 -7.11 -17.38
CA GLY A 301 1.61 -7.77 -16.09
C GLY A 301 2.88 -8.27 -15.41
N ILE A 302 3.84 -8.82 -16.16
CA ILE A 302 5.18 -9.21 -15.67
C ILE A 302 5.94 -7.97 -15.17
N LEU A 303 5.94 -6.88 -15.93
CA LEU A 303 6.59 -5.63 -15.52
C LEU A 303 6.02 -5.12 -14.20
N PHE A 304 4.70 -5.07 -14.04
CA PHE A 304 4.06 -4.62 -12.80
C PHE A 304 4.28 -5.60 -11.64
N THR A 305 4.31 -6.91 -11.91
CA THR A 305 4.69 -7.91 -10.90
C THR A 305 6.10 -7.64 -10.40
N PHE A 306 6.99 -7.31 -11.32
CA PHE A 306 8.36 -6.99 -10.98
C PHE A 306 8.47 -5.66 -10.23
N THR A 307 7.74 -4.61 -10.64
CA THR A 307 7.62 -3.36 -9.86
C THR A 307 7.19 -3.65 -8.42
N LEU A 308 6.21 -4.54 -8.22
CA LEU A 308 5.76 -4.92 -6.89
C LEU A 308 6.87 -5.56 -6.05
N THR A 309 7.79 -6.34 -6.65
CA THR A 309 8.86 -7.03 -5.91
C THR A 309 9.82 -6.07 -5.21
N TYR A 310 10.11 -4.91 -5.79
CA TYR A 310 10.94 -3.90 -5.15
C TYR A 310 10.16 -2.77 -4.47
N THR A 311 8.83 -2.75 -4.61
CA THR A 311 7.97 -1.79 -3.93
C THR A 311 7.54 -2.30 -2.55
N HIS A 312 7.05 -3.54 -2.44
CA HIS A 312 6.56 -4.06 -1.16
C HIS A 312 6.63 -5.59 -1.08
N HIS A 313 7.50 -6.11 -0.22
CA HIS A 313 7.77 -7.54 -0.07
C HIS A 313 6.54 -8.35 0.36
N LEU A 314 5.73 -7.86 1.32
CA LEU A 314 4.52 -8.55 1.75
C LEU A 314 3.48 -8.66 0.62
N SER A 315 3.26 -7.58 -0.14
CA SER A 315 2.35 -7.61 -1.30
C SER A 315 2.84 -8.57 -2.38
N THR A 316 4.15 -8.66 -2.57
CA THR A 316 4.78 -9.64 -3.48
C THR A 316 4.50 -11.06 -3.03
N LEU A 317 4.73 -11.37 -1.76
CA LEU A 317 4.45 -12.68 -1.19
C LEU A 317 2.97 -13.06 -1.35
N ILE A 318 2.07 -12.13 -1.04
CA ILE A 318 0.62 -12.31 -1.22
C ILE A 318 0.27 -12.58 -2.68
N LEU A 319 0.83 -11.80 -3.62
CA LEU A 319 0.60 -12.03 -5.05
C LEU A 319 1.08 -13.42 -5.48
N LEU A 320 2.25 -13.88 -5.01
CA LEU A 320 2.75 -15.22 -5.31
C LEU A 320 1.79 -16.32 -4.84
N PHE A 321 1.23 -16.19 -3.64
CA PHE A 321 0.21 -17.11 -3.15
C PHE A 321 -1.08 -17.06 -3.97
N ILE A 322 -1.52 -15.86 -4.38
CA ILE A 322 -2.69 -15.69 -5.27
C ILE A 322 -2.44 -16.39 -6.61
N LEU A 323 -1.27 -16.20 -7.21
CA LEU A 323 -0.93 -16.80 -8.50
C LEU A 323 -0.80 -18.33 -8.40
N ALA A 324 -0.17 -18.84 -7.34
CA ALA A 324 -0.10 -20.29 -7.08
C ALA A 324 -1.51 -20.88 -6.90
N GLY A 325 -2.35 -20.26 -6.08
CA GLY A 325 -3.76 -20.65 -5.93
C GLY A 325 -4.52 -20.59 -7.25
N THR A 326 -4.32 -19.52 -8.05
CA THR A 326 -4.94 -19.39 -9.39
C THR A 326 -4.51 -20.52 -10.31
N GLY A 327 -3.26 -20.94 -10.26
CA GLY A 327 -2.76 -22.12 -10.99
C GLY A 327 -3.53 -23.39 -10.57
N ILE A 328 -3.59 -23.66 -9.28
CA ILE A 328 -4.28 -24.85 -8.73
C ILE A 328 -5.77 -24.86 -9.12
N PHE A 329 -6.49 -23.77 -8.85
CA PHE A 329 -7.92 -23.67 -9.18
C PHE A 329 -8.16 -23.75 -10.69
N SER A 330 -7.27 -23.20 -11.52
CA SER A 330 -7.38 -23.32 -12.96
C SER A 330 -7.15 -24.77 -13.44
N LEU A 331 -6.17 -25.47 -12.89
CA LEU A 331 -5.95 -26.88 -13.20
C LEU A 331 -7.20 -27.73 -12.87
N ILE A 332 -7.82 -27.50 -11.71
CA ILE A 332 -9.05 -28.17 -11.32
C ILE A 332 -10.21 -27.78 -12.26
N SER A 333 -10.40 -26.50 -12.54
CA SER A 333 -11.46 -25.97 -13.41
C SER A 333 -11.39 -26.53 -14.83
N PHE A 334 -10.17 -26.73 -15.35
CA PHE A 334 -9.90 -27.20 -16.70
C PHE A 334 -9.47 -28.68 -16.75
N ALA A 335 -9.66 -29.49 -15.70
CA ALA A 335 -9.17 -30.86 -15.61
C ALA A 335 -9.48 -31.71 -16.88
N GLY A 336 -10.72 -31.62 -17.41
CA GLY A 336 -11.11 -32.31 -18.65
C GLY A 336 -10.58 -31.68 -19.95
N HIS A 337 -9.91 -30.53 -19.89
CA HIS A 337 -9.39 -29.77 -21.05
C HIS A 337 -7.98 -29.20 -20.81
N LEU A 338 -7.21 -29.89 -19.99
CA LEU A 338 -5.89 -29.44 -19.52
C LEU A 338 -4.93 -29.12 -20.69
N LYS A 339 -4.91 -29.97 -21.73
CA LYS A 339 -4.06 -29.76 -22.93
C LYS A 339 -4.39 -28.43 -23.62
N THR A 340 -5.66 -28.10 -23.77
CA THR A 340 -6.11 -26.82 -24.37
C THR A 340 -5.76 -25.63 -23.50
N PHE A 341 -5.93 -25.76 -22.19
CA PHE A 341 -5.57 -24.71 -21.22
C PHE A 341 -4.06 -24.41 -21.23
N LEU A 342 -3.22 -25.46 -21.11
CA LEU A 342 -1.77 -25.34 -21.13
C LEU A 342 -1.26 -24.81 -22.47
N SER A 343 -1.79 -25.31 -23.60
CA SER A 343 -1.45 -24.80 -24.94
C SER A 343 -1.75 -23.31 -25.07
N ARG A 344 -2.82 -22.81 -24.44
CA ARG A 344 -3.15 -21.38 -24.45
C ARG A 344 -2.14 -20.56 -23.65
N ILE A 345 -1.75 -21.04 -22.47
CA ILE A 345 -0.73 -20.37 -21.64
C ILE A 345 0.61 -20.34 -22.35
N THR A 346 1.07 -21.49 -22.87
CA THR A 346 2.36 -21.59 -23.56
C THR A 346 2.41 -20.72 -24.80
N ALA A 347 1.32 -20.65 -25.57
CA ALA A 347 1.22 -19.82 -26.78
C ALA A 347 1.36 -18.30 -26.47
N ILE A 348 1.06 -17.86 -25.26
CA ILE A 348 1.20 -16.46 -24.83
C ILE A 348 2.56 -16.24 -24.17
N LEU A 349 2.97 -17.16 -23.28
CA LEU A 349 4.17 -17.02 -22.45
C LEU A 349 5.47 -17.12 -23.27
N PHE A 350 5.53 -18.07 -24.23
CA PHE A 350 6.71 -18.28 -25.06
C PHE A 350 6.79 -17.34 -26.28
N ARG A 351 6.22 -16.14 -26.15
CA ARG A 351 6.44 -15.06 -27.12
C ARG A 351 7.64 -14.19 -26.72
N PRO A 352 8.32 -13.53 -27.68
CA PRO A 352 9.52 -12.76 -27.39
C PRO A 352 9.31 -11.70 -26.29
N THR A 353 8.20 -10.96 -26.32
CA THR A 353 7.94 -9.88 -25.35
C THR A 353 7.92 -10.35 -23.89
N PRO A 354 7.11 -11.36 -23.47
CA PRO A 354 7.15 -11.87 -22.10
C PRO A 354 8.52 -12.46 -21.73
N LEU A 355 9.17 -13.18 -22.64
CA LEU A 355 10.47 -13.79 -22.36
C LEU A 355 11.57 -12.75 -22.16
N ILE A 356 11.61 -11.70 -22.99
CA ILE A 356 12.56 -10.60 -22.84
C ILE A 356 12.31 -9.86 -21.52
N LEU A 357 11.05 -9.57 -21.21
CA LEU A 357 10.71 -8.88 -19.95
C LEU A 357 11.00 -9.75 -18.73
N LEU A 358 10.76 -11.05 -18.77
CA LEU A 358 11.16 -11.97 -17.71
C LEU A 358 12.69 -12.01 -17.53
N LEU A 359 13.44 -12.05 -18.64
CA LEU A 359 14.89 -12.03 -18.60
C LEU A 359 15.41 -10.71 -18.01
N LEU A 360 14.91 -9.57 -18.50
CA LEU A 360 15.32 -8.25 -18.01
C LEU A 360 14.91 -8.04 -16.55
N ALA A 361 13.70 -8.44 -16.18
CA ALA A 361 13.24 -8.40 -14.81
C ALA A 361 14.06 -9.30 -13.89
N GLY A 362 14.37 -10.51 -14.33
CA GLY A 362 15.24 -11.44 -13.60
C GLY A 362 16.66 -10.87 -13.41
N LEU A 363 17.25 -10.34 -14.48
CA LEU A 363 18.56 -9.71 -14.41
C LEU A 363 18.60 -8.53 -13.43
N PHE A 364 17.62 -7.64 -13.52
CA PHE A 364 17.51 -6.51 -12.62
C PHE A 364 17.27 -6.99 -11.17
N PHE A 365 16.39 -7.98 -10.96
CA PHE A 365 16.18 -8.56 -9.64
C PHE A 365 17.49 -9.08 -9.04
N PHE A 366 18.25 -9.87 -9.78
CA PHE A 366 19.52 -10.42 -9.29
C PHE A 366 20.59 -9.36 -9.04
N LEU A 367 20.66 -8.32 -9.88
CA LEU A 367 21.71 -7.31 -9.77
C LEU A 367 21.38 -6.20 -8.77
N VAL A 368 20.10 -5.89 -8.54
CA VAL A 368 19.68 -4.72 -7.79
C VAL A 368 18.89 -5.08 -6.53
N THR A 369 17.90 -5.99 -6.62
CA THR A 369 16.93 -6.24 -5.56
C THR A 369 17.30 -7.43 -4.67
N MET A 370 17.90 -8.47 -5.25
CA MET A 370 18.24 -9.71 -4.54
C MET A 370 19.16 -9.50 -3.33
N PRO A 371 20.20 -8.65 -3.37
CA PRO A 371 21.02 -8.38 -2.19
C PRO A 371 20.16 -7.97 -1.00
N THR A 372 19.22 -7.06 -1.18
CA THR A 372 18.31 -6.59 -0.15
C THR A 372 17.48 -7.73 0.45
N TYR A 373 16.94 -8.64 -0.38
CA TYR A 373 16.14 -9.77 0.08
C TYR A 373 16.95 -10.85 0.81
N ILE A 374 18.17 -11.12 0.36
CA ILE A 374 19.02 -12.19 0.93
C ILE A 374 19.75 -11.71 2.17
N GLU A 375 20.39 -10.55 2.10
CA GLU A 375 21.16 -9.98 3.20
C GLU A 375 20.29 -9.69 4.42
N THR A 376 19.05 -9.26 4.18
CA THR A 376 18.13 -8.87 5.24
C THR A 376 17.35 -10.03 5.88
N ARG A 377 17.48 -11.25 5.38
CA ARG A 377 16.72 -12.43 5.86
C ARG A 377 15.19 -12.24 5.88
N ALA A 378 14.68 -11.26 5.11
CA ALA A 378 13.25 -10.91 5.07
C ALA A 378 12.34 -12.11 4.78
N VAL A 379 12.78 -13.03 3.91
CA VAL A 379 12.06 -14.28 3.60
C VAL A 379 12.00 -15.18 4.84
N GLY A 380 13.09 -15.32 5.58
CA GLY A 380 13.16 -16.17 6.77
C GLY A 380 12.28 -15.68 7.94
N THR A 381 12.00 -14.37 8.00
CA THR A 381 11.10 -13.80 9.03
C THR A 381 9.62 -13.98 8.69
N ALA A 382 9.28 -14.10 7.39
CA ALA A 382 7.91 -14.22 6.91
C ALA A 382 7.42 -15.68 6.77
N ILE A 383 8.33 -16.62 6.52
CA ILE A 383 8.03 -18.04 6.30
C ILE A 383 8.46 -18.86 7.52
N GLY A 384 7.57 -19.73 7.99
CA GLY A 384 7.81 -20.62 9.13
C GLY A 384 6.57 -20.84 9.98
N THR A 385 6.71 -21.58 11.05
CA THR A 385 5.64 -21.73 12.05
C THR A 385 5.39 -20.41 12.77
N PRO A 386 4.11 -20.02 13.00
CA PRO A 386 3.78 -18.82 13.76
C PRO A 386 4.47 -18.80 15.13
N THR A 387 5.26 -17.77 15.40
CA THR A 387 6.05 -17.63 16.64
C THR A 387 5.37 -16.75 17.69
N LYS A 388 4.31 -15.98 17.31
CA LYS A 388 3.62 -15.02 18.19
C LYS A 388 2.10 -15.18 18.10
N LEU A 389 1.38 -14.86 19.17
CA LEU A 389 -0.09 -14.90 19.22
C LEU A 389 -0.75 -14.06 18.12
N THR A 390 -0.13 -12.97 17.68
CA THR A 390 -0.64 -12.14 16.58
C THR A 390 -0.53 -12.79 15.19
N ARG A 391 0.12 -13.97 15.10
CA ARG A 391 0.42 -14.68 13.84
C ARG A 391 -0.24 -16.06 13.74
N ILE A 392 -1.04 -16.47 14.73
CA ILE A 392 -1.68 -17.80 14.78
C ILE A 392 -3.00 -17.89 14.01
N GLY A 393 -3.46 -16.81 13.43
CA GLY A 393 -4.73 -16.69 12.72
C GLY A 393 -5.72 -15.73 13.40
N LEU A 394 -6.68 -15.25 12.61
CA LEU A 394 -7.82 -14.50 13.12
C LEU A 394 -9.00 -15.45 13.34
N THR A 395 -9.82 -15.17 14.34
CA THR A 395 -11.12 -15.85 14.51
C THR A 395 -12.09 -15.45 13.39
N PHE A 396 -13.15 -16.21 13.21
CA PHE A 396 -14.17 -15.93 12.20
C PHE A 396 -14.81 -14.54 12.42
N ASP A 397 -15.10 -14.18 13.67
CA ASP A 397 -15.66 -12.88 14.03
C ASP A 397 -14.68 -11.73 13.67
N GLN A 398 -13.40 -11.88 13.97
CA GLN A 398 -12.38 -10.90 13.59
C GLN A 398 -12.22 -10.77 12.07
N ILE A 399 -12.37 -11.87 11.32
CA ILE A 399 -12.36 -11.82 9.84
C ILE A 399 -13.58 -11.06 9.33
N THR A 400 -14.76 -11.32 9.90
CA THR A 400 -16.00 -10.65 9.53
C THR A 400 -15.94 -9.16 9.83
N GLU A 401 -15.46 -8.78 11.01
CA GLU A 401 -15.23 -7.39 11.41
C GLU A 401 -14.21 -6.69 10.48
N THR A 402 -13.07 -7.34 10.21
CA THR A 402 -12.02 -6.79 9.31
C THR A 402 -12.53 -6.60 7.87
N SER A 403 -13.40 -7.51 7.41
CA SER A 403 -13.93 -7.50 6.03
C SER A 403 -15.16 -6.61 5.87
N GLY A 404 -15.86 -6.30 6.95
CA GLY A 404 -17.17 -5.64 6.99
C GLY A 404 -18.31 -6.65 6.87
N GLU A 405 -19.22 -6.63 7.85
CA GLU A 405 -20.28 -7.64 7.98
C GLU A 405 -21.15 -7.79 6.73
N ALA A 406 -21.65 -6.68 6.16
CA ALA A 406 -22.49 -6.75 4.98
C ALA A 406 -21.71 -7.24 3.75
N ARG A 407 -20.44 -6.85 3.58
CA ARG A 407 -19.59 -7.37 2.50
C ARG A 407 -19.39 -8.88 2.65
N PHE A 408 -19.17 -9.34 3.88
CA PHE A 408 -18.99 -10.77 4.17
C PHE A 408 -20.27 -11.56 3.91
N ALA A 409 -21.43 -11.08 4.36
CA ALA A 409 -22.73 -11.72 4.14
C ALA A 409 -23.07 -11.85 2.65
N PHE A 410 -22.95 -10.77 1.88
CA PHE A 410 -23.11 -10.84 0.43
C PHE A 410 -22.01 -11.67 -0.24
N GLY A 411 -20.82 -11.73 0.37
CA GLY A 411 -19.69 -12.55 -0.06
C GLY A 411 -20.03 -14.05 -0.06
N ILE A 412 -20.76 -14.52 0.93
CA ILE A 412 -21.23 -15.92 0.96
C ILE A 412 -22.10 -16.24 -0.27
N ILE A 413 -23.03 -15.35 -0.61
CA ILE A 413 -23.88 -15.50 -1.81
C ILE A 413 -23.01 -15.50 -3.07
N GLY A 414 -22.09 -14.55 -3.18
CA GLY A 414 -21.16 -14.46 -4.29
C GLY A 414 -20.28 -15.70 -4.44
N LEU A 415 -19.77 -16.27 -3.33
CA LEU A 415 -18.99 -17.51 -3.35
C LEU A 415 -19.80 -18.70 -3.89
N ILE A 416 -21.05 -18.84 -3.48
CA ILE A 416 -21.95 -19.89 -3.99
C ILE A 416 -22.09 -19.75 -5.52
N LEU A 417 -22.32 -18.53 -6.02
CA LEU A 417 -22.43 -18.26 -7.45
C LEU A 417 -21.12 -18.58 -8.21
N LEU A 418 -19.98 -18.24 -7.62
CA LEU A 418 -18.68 -18.56 -8.19
C LEU A 418 -18.44 -20.07 -8.27
N PHE A 419 -18.78 -20.84 -7.23
CA PHE A 419 -18.66 -22.31 -7.23
C PHE A 419 -19.57 -22.96 -8.27
N ILE A 420 -20.82 -22.50 -8.40
CA ILE A 420 -21.76 -23.02 -9.42
C ILE A 420 -21.21 -22.73 -10.83
N SER A 421 -20.56 -21.58 -11.04
CA SER A 421 -20.05 -21.13 -12.33
C SER A 421 -18.57 -21.50 -12.59
N PHE A 422 -17.97 -22.34 -11.74
CA PHE A 422 -16.52 -22.56 -11.71
C PHE A 422 -15.94 -23.29 -12.92
N ARG A 423 -16.72 -24.18 -13.56
CA ARG A 423 -16.21 -25.03 -14.64
C ARG A 423 -15.70 -24.21 -15.85
N ARG A 424 -14.48 -24.49 -16.28
CA ARG A 424 -13.80 -23.93 -17.48
C ARG A 424 -13.73 -22.39 -17.49
N SER A 425 -13.63 -21.79 -16.33
CA SER A 425 -13.61 -20.34 -16.20
C SER A 425 -12.35 -19.85 -15.49
N PHE A 426 -11.39 -19.32 -16.24
CA PHE A 426 -10.19 -18.70 -15.68
C PHE A 426 -10.50 -17.49 -14.78
N PRO A 427 -11.44 -16.55 -15.14
CA PRO A 427 -11.79 -15.43 -14.27
C PRO A 427 -12.31 -15.87 -12.90
N ILE A 428 -13.12 -16.95 -12.87
CA ILE A 428 -13.68 -17.49 -11.62
C ILE A 428 -12.59 -18.21 -10.82
N SER A 429 -11.72 -18.96 -11.48
CA SER A 429 -10.55 -19.57 -10.82
C SER A 429 -9.67 -18.53 -10.13
N LEU A 430 -9.45 -17.39 -10.77
CA LEU A 430 -8.64 -16.30 -10.24
C LEU A 430 -9.26 -15.70 -8.98
N ILE A 431 -10.55 -15.34 -9.00
CA ILE A 431 -11.17 -14.70 -7.82
C ILE A 431 -11.40 -15.69 -6.67
N LEU A 432 -11.76 -16.95 -6.96
CA LEU A 432 -11.84 -17.99 -5.95
C LEU A 432 -10.49 -18.25 -5.30
N ALA A 433 -9.43 -18.35 -6.12
CA ALA A 433 -8.07 -18.51 -5.61
C ALA A 433 -7.68 -17.35 -4.71
N TRP A 434 -7.88 -16.11 -5.15
CA TRP A 434 -7.55 -14.93 -4.36
C TRP A 434 -8.30 -14.93 -3.01
N THR A 435 -9.62 -15.16 -3.05
CA THR A 435 -10.44 -15.15 -1.84
C THR A 435 -10.05 -16.28 -0.88
N LEU A 436 -10.00 -17.52 -1.38
CA LEU A 436 -9.79 -18.70 -0.53
C LEU A 436 -8.35 -18.81 -0.04
N THR A 437 -7.36 -18.45 -0.86
CA THR A 437 -5.97 -18.44 -0.43
C THR A 437 -5.76 -17.44 0.69
N LEU A 438 -6.23 -16.20 0.55
CA LEU A 438 -6.10 -15.21 1.62
C LEU A 438 -6.96 -15.55 2.85
N PHE A 439 -8.11 -16.18 2.66
CA PHE A 439 -8.89 -16.67 3.79
C PHE A 439 -8.11 -17.72 4.60
N ILE A 440 -7.50 -18.70 3.94
CA ILE A 440 -6.64 -19.70 4.61
C ILE A 440 -5.46 -19.05 5.29
N MET A 441 -4.74 -18.15 4.61
CA MET A 441 -3.61 -17.42 5.16
C MET A 441 -3.96 -16.58 6.39
N THR A 442 -5.21 -16.05 6.44
CA THR A 442 -5.70 -15.23 7.56
C THR A 442 -6.19 -16.07 8.70
N PHE A 443 -6.93 -17.16 8.41
CA PHE A 443 -7.59 -18.00 9.41
C PHE A 443 -6.64 -19.07 9.99
N ARG A 444 -5.83 -19.71 9.12
CA ARG A 444 -4.91 -20.80 9.48
C ARG A 444 -3.54 -20.61 8.80
N PRO A 445 -2.78 -19.58 9.20
CA PRO A 445 -1.45 -19.32 8.63
C PRO A 445 -0.47 -20.48 8.82
N ASP A 446 -0.66 -21.29 9.86
CA ASP A 446 0.08 -22.52 10.14
C ASP A 446 0.03 -23.53 9.00
N TRP A 447 -1.13 -23.65 8.29
CA TRP A 447 -1.28 -24.57 7.16
C TRP A 447 -0.43 -24.22 5.95
N VAL A 448 -0.05 -22.96 5.83
CA VAL A 448 0.75 -22.44 4.71
C VAL A 448 2.13 -21.93 5.15
N PHE A 449 2.55 -22.29 6.37
CA PHE A 449 3.84 -21.95 6.95
C PHE A 449 4.15 -20.45 6.94
N LEU A 450 3.16 -19.62 7.34
CA LEU A 450 3.31 -18.18 7.39
C LEU A 450 3.52 -17.68 8.80
N ASN A 451 4.55 -16.86 8.97
CA ASN A 451 4.90 -16.21 10.24
C ASN A 451 4.72 -14.68 10.14
N ILE A 452 3.57 -14.23 9.65
CA ILE A 452 3.20 -12.82 9.45
C ILE A 452 2.02 -12.48 10.36
N PRO A 453 1.91 -11.24 10.89
CA PRO A 453 0.74 -10.82 11.66
C PRO A 453 -0.56 -11.03 10.88
N SER A 454 -1.46 -11.83 11.42
CA SER A 454 -2.68 -12.29 10.72
C SER A 454 -3.63 -11.13 10.39
N ASN A 455 -3.64 -10.06 11.19
CA ASN A 455 -4.38 -8.84 10.91
C ASN A 455 -3.86 -8.11 9.65
N ARG A 456 -2.56 -8.14 9.36
CA ARG A 456 -1.99 -7.58 8.12
C ARG A 456 -2.49 -8.36 6.90
N ILE A 457 -2.55 -9.68 6.96
CA ILE A 457 -3.09 -10.50 5.87
C ILE A 457 -4.60 -10.27 5.73
N GLY A 458 -5.33 -10.16 6.85
CA GLY A 458 -6.76 -9.85 6.87
C GLY A 458 -7.10 -8.54 6.15
N THR A 459 -6.20 -7.55 6.18
CA THR A 459 -6.42 -6.30 5.41
C THR A 459 -6.46 -6.55 3.91
N TYR A 460 -5.64 -7.45 3.38
CA TYR A 460 -5.68 -7.84 1.96
C TYR A 460 -6.89 -8.70 1.62
N LEU A 461 -7.37 -9.53 2.55
CA LEU A 461 -8.57 -10.36 2.36
C LEU A 461 -9.83 -9.51 2.14
N SER A 462 -9.90 -8.32 2.71
CA SER A 462 -11.05 -7.42 2.55
C SER A 462 -11.32 -7.03 1.09
N PHE A 463 -10.30 -7.04 0.21
CA PHE A 463 -10.46 -6.70 -1.20
C PHE A 463 -11.19 -7.78 -2.01
N PRO A 464 -10.73 -9.04 -2.03
CA PRO A 464 -11.48 -10.09 -2.74
C PRO A 464 -12.85 -10.34 -2.12
N ILE A 465 -13.04 -10.23 -0.80
CA ILE A 465 -14.36 -10.29 -0.16
C ILE A 465 -15.26 -9.16 -0.69
N GLY A 466 -14.73 -7.94 -0.85
CA GLY A 466 -15.45 -6.83 -1.48
C GLY A 466 -15.92 -7.16 -2.89
N ILE A 467 -15.08 -7.79 -3.73
CA ILE A 467 -15.43 -8.22 -5.09
C ILE A 467 -16.51 -9.28 -5.05
N VAL A 468 -16.33 -10.31 -4.23
CA VAL A 468 -17.29 -11.42 -4.12
C VAL A 468 -18.61 -10.95 -3.53
N GLY A 469 -18.56 -10.04 -2.53
CA GLY A 469 -19.74 -9.38 -1.97
C GLY A 469 -20.50 -8.54 -3.00
N ALA A 470 -19.77 -7.83 -3.84
CA ALA A 470 -20.37 -7.06 -4.94
C ALA A 470 -21.06 -7.95 -5.98
N ILE A 471 -20.50 -9.10 -6.30
CA ILE A 471 -21.12 -10.11 -7.17
C ILE A 471 -22.42 -10.61 -6.53
N GLY A 472 -22.40 -10.94 -5.23
CA GLY A 472 -23.58 -11.40 -4.50
C GLY A 472 -24.69 -10.34 -4.43
N LEU A 473 -24.32 -9.08 -4.10
CA LEU A 473 -25.27 -7.97 -4.07
C LEU A 473 -25.87 -7.69 -5.46
N ALA A 474 -25.03 -7.66 -6.50
CA ALA A 474 -25.49 -7.41 -7.86
C ALA A 474 -26.46 -8.50 -8.34
N TRP A 475 -26.23 -9.76 -7.97
CA TRP A 475 -27.14 -10.86 -8.26
C TRP A 475 -28.49 -10.68 -7.53
N LEU A 476 -28.46 -10.36 -6.22
CA LEU A 476 -29.69 -10.09 -5.45
C LEU A 476 -30.50 -8.96 -6.08
N ILE A 477 -29.88 -7.85 -6.42
CA ILE A 477 -30.55 -6.72 -7.08
C ILE A 477 -31.15 -7.18 -8.43
N GLY A 478 -30.39 -7.94 -9.24
CA GLY A 478 -30.86 -8.48 -10.51
C GLY A 478 -32.06 -9.40 -10.37
N MET A 479 -32.00 -10.32 -9.41
CA MET A 479 -33.10 -11.26 -9.10
C MET A 479 -34.37 -10.51 -8.66
N LEU A 480 -34.25 -9.62 -7.69
CA LEU A 480 -35.39 -8.87 -7.16
C LEU A 480 -35.99 -7.90 -8.19
N ARG A 481 -35.21 -7.36 -9.09
CA ARG A 481 -35.69 -6.51 -10.19
C ARG A 481 -36.59 -7.25 -11.17
N ASN A 482 -36.38 -8.55 -11.38
CA ASN A 482 -37.22 -9.36 -12.27
C ASN A 482 -38.65 -9.52 -11.73
N TYR A 483 -38.85 -9.40 -10.41
CA TYR A 483 -40.15 -9.44 -9.74
C TYR A 483 -40.75 -8.05 -9.47
N ARG A 484 -40.52 -7.11 -10.35
CA ARG A 484 -40.71 -5.66 -10.25
C ARG A 484 -42.06 -5.15 -9.76
N SER A 485 -43.09 -5.97 -9.82
CA SER A 485 -44.49 -5.60 -9.46
C SER A 485 -44.92 -6.04 -8.07
N SER A 486 -44.08 -6.74 -7.31
CA SER A 486 -44.46 -7.22 -5.99
C SER A 486 -43.96 -6.29 -4.89
N LEU A 487 -44.83 -5.87 -3.99
CA LEU A 487 -44.46 -5.11 -2.78
C LEU A 487 -43.35 -5.82 -2.01
N LEU A 488 -43.35 -7.15 -2.01
CA LEU A 488 -42.32 -7.98 -1.39
C LEU A 488 -40.92 -7.69 -1.96
N SER A 489 -40.77 -7.54 -3.29
CA SER A 489 -39.48 -7.26 -3.91
C SER A 489 -38.94 -5.90 -3.50
N ILE A 490 -39.80 -4.90 -3.39
CA ILE A 490 -39.43 -3.55 -2.92
C ILE A 490 -38.98 -3.58 -1.46
N LEU A 491 -39.74 -4.29 -0.60
CA LEU A 491 -39.39 -4.46 0.81
C LEU A 491 -38.08 -5.22 0.99
N LEU A 492 -37.84 -6.27 0.21
CA LEU A 492 -36.58 -7.03 0.26
C LEU A 492 -35.39 -6.18 -0.22
N LEU A 493 -35.55 -5.39 -1.29
CA LEU A 493 -34.51 -4.45 -1.72
C LEU A 493 -34.23 -3.41 -0.64
N ALA A 494 -35.26 -2.83 -0.04
CA ALA A 494 -35.12 -1.88 1.06
C ALA A 494 -34.38 -2.52 2.26
N ALA A 495 -34.71 -3.77 2.61
CA ALA A 495 -34.01 -4.50 3.67
C ALA A 495 -32.52 -4.76 3.33
N VAL A 496 -32.20 -5.18 2.09
CA VAL A 496 -30.82 -5.40 1.62
C VAL A 496 -30.00 -4.12 1.69
N PHE A 497 -30.53 -3.01 1.17
CA PHE A 497 -29.86 -1.72 1.23
C PHE A 497 -29.80 -1.17 2.67
N GLY A 498 -30.87 -1.31 3.45
CA GLY A 498 -30.92 -0.91 4.86
C GLY A 498 -29.87 -1.63 5.69
N TYR A 499 -29.70 -2.94 5.50
CA TYR A 499 -28.65 -3.71 6.15
C TYR A 499 -27.24 -3.24 5.74
N ALA A 500 -27.00 -3.08 4.44
CA ALA A 500 -25.70 -2.60 3.94
C ALA A 500 -25.36 -1.21 4.47
N LEU A 501 -26.32 -0.29 4.47
CA LEU A 501 -26.15 1.07 4.98
C LEU A 501 -25.89 1.07 6.49
N SER A 502 -26.68 0.31 7.27
CA SER A 502 -26.51 0.24 8.72
C SER A 502 -25.13 -0.27 9.10
N SER A 503 -24.68 -1.38 8.51
CA SER A 503 -23.35 -1.95 8.76
C SER A 503 -22.24 -0.95 8.35
N GLY A 504 -22.26 -0.41 7.13
CA GLY A 504 -21.22 0.50 6.65
C GLY A 504 -21.18 1.83 7.41
N PHE A 505 -22.32 2.39 7.81
CA PHE A 505 -22.37 3.60 8.63
C PHE A 505 -21.83 3.36 10.04
N THR A 506 -22.08 2.21 10.63
CA THR A 506 -21.53 1.85 11.94
C THR A 506 -20.00 1.79 11.87
N ASP A 507 -19.46 1.06 10.90
CA ASP A 507 -18.01 0.88 10.74
C ASP A 507 -17.28 2.20 10.43
N ASN A 508 -17.78 3.01 9.48
CA ASN A 508 -17.21 4.32 9.18
C ASN A 508 -17.37 5.29 10.37
N GLY A 509 -18.51 5.24 11.05
CA GLY A 509 -18.82 6.11 12.19
C GLY A 509 -17.86 5.93 13.35
N GLN A 510 -17.52 4.69 13.70
CA GLN A 510 -16.53 4.39 14.73
C GLN A 510 -15.18 5.04 14.41
N THR A 511 -14.73 4.96 13.15
CA THR A 511 -13.47 5.58 12.72
C THR A 511 -13.55 7.11 12.74
N LEU A 512 -14.65 7.70 12.28
CA LEU A 512 -14.85 9.15 12.29
C LEU A 512 -14.88 9.74 13.71
N LEU A 513 -15.32 8.99 14.71
CA LEU A 513 -15.28 9.40 16.12
C LEU A 513 -13.85 9.39 16.70
N THR A 514 -12.93 8.66 16.09
CA THR A 514 -11.54 8.50 16.52
C THR A 514 -10.54 9.19 15.60
N ILE A 515 -10.94 10.25 14.90
CA ILE A 515 -10.07 10.98 13.96
C ILE A 515 -8.79 11.44 14.66
N PRO A 516 -7.60 11.12 14.11
CA PRO A 516 -6.33 11.61 14.64
C PRO A 516 -6.27 13.13 14.56
N LYS A 517 -5.84 13.79 15.63
CA LYS A 517 -5.67 15.24 15.64
C LYS A 517 -4.21 15.60 15.38
N SER A 518 -3.95 16.34 14.32
CA SER A 518 -2.60 16.83 13.99
C SER A 518 -2.01 17.76 15.06
N GLU A 519 -2.84 18.46 15.83
CA GLU A 519 -2.40 19.34 16.92
C GLU A 519 -1.51 18.63 17.96
N ALA A 520 -1.78 17.35 18.23
CA ALA A 520 -0.99 16.58 19.17
C ALA A 520 0.47 16.37 18.73
N MET A 521 0.77 16.55 17.43
CA MET A 521 2.12 16.43 16.87
C MET A 521 2.93 17.72 17.02
N LEU A 522 2.27 18.88 17.08
CA LEU A 522 2.97 20.17 17.05
C LEU A 522 3.92 20.34 18.23
N GLU A 523 3.54 19.86 19.41
CA GLU A 523 4.43 19.87 20.58
C GLU A 523 5.64 18.94 20.39
N THR A 524 5.44 17.76 19.80
CA THR A 524 6.52 16.83 19.47
C THR A 524 7.50 17.46 18.46
N PHE A 525 6.97 18.16 17.44
CA PHE A 525 7.78 18.85 16.44
C PHE A 525 8.55 20.02 17.03
N ALA A 526 7.90 20.89 17.80
CA ALA A 526 8.56 22.00 18.46
C ALA A 526 9.69 21.51 19.40
N ALA A 527 9.45 20.46 20.17
CA ALA A 527 10.46 19.87 21.04
C ALA A 527 11.62 19.23 20.26
N ALA A 528 11.32 18.55 19.13
CA ALA A 528 12.33 17.96 18.26
C ALA A 528 13.18 19.03 17.56
N GLU A 529 12.55 20.10 17.08
CA GLU A 529 13.21 21.25 16.48
C GLU A 529 14.15 21.93 17.48
N PHE A 530 13.64 22.24 18.69
CA PHE A 530 14.45 22.80 19.79
C PHE A 530 15.68 21.92 20.05
N LEU A 531 15.48 20.62 20.21
CA LEU A 531 16.57 19.72 20.52
C LEU A 531 17.60 19.64 19.36
N SER A 532 17.14 19.60 18.12
CA SER A 532 18.02 19.53 16.95
C SER A 532 18.95 20.74 16.80
N GLN A 533 18.54 21.91 17.33
CA GLN A 533 19.33 23.14 17.32
C GLN A 533 20.34 23.21 18.48
N THR A 534 20.15 22.39 19.52
CA THR A 534 20.93 22.46 20.76
C THR A 534 21.95 21.34 20.92
N ILE A 535 21.70 20.17 20.32
CA ILE A 535 22.57 19.01 20.47
C ILE A 535 23.74 18.99 19.49
N SER A 536 24.82 18.34 19.91
CA SER A 536 25.97 18.07 19.05
C SER A 536 25.76 16.78 18.22
N PRO A 537 26.52 16.60 17.11
CA PRO A 537 26.46 15.37 16.31
C PRO A 537 26.76 14.08 17.06
N ASN A 538 27.49 14.16 18.18
CA ASN A 538 27.88 12.99 19.00
C ASN A 538 26.87 12.69 20.10
N ASP A 539 25.92 13.57 20.36
CA ASP A 539 24.90 13.35 21.39
C ASP A 539 23.96 12.22 21.04
N VAL A 540 23.60 11.42 22.01
CA VAL A 540 22.64 10.32 21.86
C VAL A 540 21.36 10.67 22.58
N VAL A 541 20.25 10.60 21.84
CA VAL A 541 18.90 10.89 22.33
C VAL A 541 18.13 9.58 22.49
N LEU A 542 17.46 9.42 23.62
CA LEU A 542 16.50 8.35 23.87
C LEU A 542 15.09 8.94 23.91
N LYS A 543 14.15 8.38 23.18
CA LYS A 543 12.75 8.80 23.16
C LYS A 543 11.79 7.70 23.58
N ASP A 544 10.63 8.10 24.08
CA ASP A 544 9.56 7.18 24.42
C ASP A 544 8.63 6.97 23.21
N HIS A 545 8.70 5.78 22.62
CA HIS A 545 7.82 5.40 21.52
C HIS A 545 6.37 5.15 21.95
N ASN A 546 6.12 4.77 23.20
CA ASN A 546 4.78 4.36 23.65
C ASN A 546 3.83 5.54 23.88
N TYR A 547 4.37 6.66 24.39
CA TYR A 547 3.54 7.76 24.90
C TYR A 547 3.75 9.10 24.17
N ILE A 548 4.63 9.15 23.18
CA ILE A 548 4.85 10.34 22.36
C ILE A 548 4.08 10.20 21.04
N VAL A 549 3.20 11.14 20.77
CA VAL A 549 2.47 11.18 19.49
C VAL A 549 3.42 11.57 18.38
N ALA A 550 3.38 10.84 17.26
CA ALA A 550 4.23 11.06 16.09
C ALA A 550 5.74 10.98 16.38
N ASP A 551 6.13 10.12 17.32
CA ASP A 551 7.51 9.90 17.72
C ASP A 551 8.44 9.50 16.56
N SER A 552 7.94 8.80 15.54
CA SER A 552 8.71 8.42 14.35
C SER A 552 9.15 9.62 13.49
N TRP A 553 8.48 10.78 13.66
CA TRP A 553 8.83 12.00 12.95
C TRP A 553 9.98 12.77 13.59
N ILE A 554 10.31 12.53 14.85
CA ILE A 554 11.38 13.20 15.58
C ILE A 554 12.72 13.10 14.81
N LYS A 555 13.01 11.93 14.25
CA LYS A 555 14.25 11.68 13.50
C LYS A 555 14.41 12.55 12.24
N HIS A 556 13.32 13.07 11.68
CA HIS A 556 13.38 13.98 10.52
C HIS A 556 14.07 15.32 10.81
N PHE A 557 14.15 15.72 12.08
CA PHE A 557 14.84 16.93 12.51
C PHE A 557 16.35 16.72 12.65
N PHE A 558 16.80 15.48 12.76
CA PHE A 558 18.21 15.16 12.98
C PHE A 558 18.90 14.58 11.73
N MET A 559 18.18 13.86 10.88
CA MET A 559 18.68 13.19 9.66
C MET A 559 19.98 12.40 9.91
N ARG A 560 19.99 11.59 10.96
CA ARG A 560 21.12 10.75 11.37
C ARG A 560 20.83 9.28 11.09
N ASP A 561 21.32 8.38 11.94
CA ASP A 561 21.04 6.93 11.83
C ASP A 561 19.54 6.65 11.93
N TYR A 562 19.05 5.59 11.27
CA TYR A 562 17.61 5.24 11.25
C TYR A 562 17.00 5.08 12.66
N PHE A 563 17.70 4.45 13.59
CA PHE A 563 17.27 4.33 14.99
C PHE A 563 17.69 5.50 15.87
N PHE A 564 18.16 6.58 15.28
CA PHE A 564 18.31 7.82 16.03
C PHE A 564 17.04 8.67 15.94
N PRO A 565 16.46 9.09 17.06
CA PRO A 565 16.83 8.74 18.43
C PRO A 565 16.58 7.27 18.77
N LEU A 566 17.33 6.72 19.75
CA LEU A 566 17.03 5.43 20.34
C LEU A 566 15.61 5.44 20.91
N SER A 567 14.92 4.33 20.89
CA SER A 567 13.51 4.26 21.25
C SER A 567 13.27 3.22 22.34
N ARG A 568 12.50 3.59 23.35
CA ARG A 568 11.81 2.58 24.16
C ARG A 568 10.72 1.95 23.29
N GLY A 569 10.83 0.66 22.96
CA GLY A 569 9.88 -0.06 22.13
C GLY A 569 8.56 -0.42 22.82
N TYR A 570 7.71 -1.18 22.14
CA TYR A 570 6.45 -1.73 22.69
C TYR A 570 6.72 -2.93 23.59
N PHE A 571 7.27 -2.68 24.75
CA PHE A 571 7.72 -3.71 25.69
C PHE A 571 6.65 -4.75 26.04
N SER A 572 5.38 -4.36 26.08
CA SER A 572 4.27 -5.27 26.40
C SER A 572 3.86 -6.20 25.25
N ARG A 573 4.32 -5.95 24.02
CA ARG A 573 3.90 -6.68 22.81
C ARG A 573 4.97 -7.57 22.21
N TYR A 574 6.23 -7.37 22.57
CA TYR A 574 7.38 -8.10 22.02
C TYR A 574 8.08 -8.88 23.14
N GLU A 575 8.69 -9.99 22.77
CA GLU A 575 9.61 -10.67 23.68
C GLU A 575 10.74 -9.71 24.09
N ASN A 576 11.14 -9.77 25.36
CA ASN A 576 12.23 -8.97 25.91
C ASN A 576 13.53 -9.27 25.17
N SER A 577 13.79 -8.55 24.09
CA SER A 577 15.13 -8.51 23.52
C SER A 577 16.01 -7.64 24.44
N GLY A 578 17.29 -7.96 24.54
CA GLY A 578 18.21 -7.24 25.43
C GLY A 578 18.20 -5.74 25.20
N HIS A 579 18.18 -5.28 23.93
CA HIS A 579 18.19 -3.86 23.58
C HIS A 579 16.92 -3.11 24.04
N GLU A 580 15.73 -3.73 23.99
CA GLU A 580 14.49 -3.10 24.47
C GLU A 580 14.48 -2.95 25.99
N ARG A 581 15.08 -3.90 26.71
CA ARG A 581 15.16 -3.86 28.16
C ARG A 581 16.01 -2.69 28.66
N CYS A 582 17.16 -2.46 28.03
CA CYS A 582 18.03 -1.34 28.36
C CYS A 582 17.34 0.00 28.14
N THR A 583 16.69 0.21 27.01
CA THR A 583 15.94 1.44 26.69
C THR A 583 14.72 1.64 27.60
N LEU A 584 14.07 0.54 27.99
CA LEU A 584 12.99 0.58 28.98
C LEU A 584 13.50 1.03 30.35
N ASP A 585 14.56 0.39 30.87
CA ASP A 585 15.11 0.68 32.19
C ASP A 585 15.57 2.14 32.28
N MET A 586 16.19 2.69 31.23
CA MET A 586 16.61 4.09 31.16
C MET A 586 15.44 5.08 31.26
N ILE A 587 14.25 4.74 30.77
CA ILE A 587 13.07 5.62 30.84
C ILE A 587 12.25 5.33 32.12
N ALA A 588 11.96 4.07 32.40
CA ALA A 588 11.02 3.71 33.47
C ALA A 588 11.64 3.75 34.87
N ILE A 589 12.94 3.44 34.99
CA ILE A 589 13.65 3.33 36.28
C ILE A 589 15.08 3.92 36.20
N PRO A 590 15.25 5.20 35.76
CA PRO A 590 16.55 5.79 35.36
C PRO A 590 17.59 5.82 36.51
N ASN A 591 17.16 5.75 37.76
CA ASN A 591 18.05 5.85 38.93
C ASN A 591 18.62 4.52 39.40
N THR A 592 18.23 3.41 38.78
CA THR A 592 18.76 2.07 39.15
C THR A 592 20.18 1.87 38.64
N PRO A 593 21.02 1.03 39.32
CA PRO A 593 22.36 0.73 38.82
C PRO A 593 22.37 0.26 37.37
N ARG A 594 21.46 -0.66 36.99
CA ARG A 594 21.36 -1.18 35.64
C ARG A 594 21.03 -0.07 34.60
N ALA A 595 20.12 0.84 34.93
CA ALA A 595 19.81 1.96 34.01
C ALA A 595 21.03 2.88 33.85
N LYS A 596 21.82 3.09 34.94
CA LYS A 596 23.06 3.88 34.87
C LYS A 596 24.10 3.21 33.98
N ASP A 597 24.24 1.88 34.05
CA ASP A 597 25.10 1.10 33.16
C ASP A 597 24.62 1.23 31.69
N CYS A 598 23.30 1.18 31.46
CA CYS A 598 22.72 1.40 30.13
C CYS A 598 23.01 2.81 29.58
N PHE A 599 22.84 3.85 30.40
CA PHE A 599 23.19 5.22 30.02
C PHE A 599 24.69 5.36 29.67
N GLN A 600 25.54 4.77 30.46
CA GLN A 600 26.99 4.80 30.26
C GLN A 600 27.40 4.06 28.99
N GLY A 601 26.87 2.85 28.80
CA GLY A 601 27.23 1.99 27.67
C GLY A 601 26.68 2.49 26.33
N THR A 602 25.49 3.11 26.31
CA THR A 602 24.86 3.66 25.11
C THR A 602 25.26 5.09 24.82
N GLY A 603 25.83 5.82 25.80
CA GLY A 603 26.15 7.24 25.67
C GLY A 603 24.95 8.16 25.62
N VAL A 604 23.76 7.71 26.04
CA VAL A 604 22.55 8.55 26.07
C VAL A 604 22.73 9.70 27.03
N ASN A 605 22.61 10.92 26.52
CA ASN A 605 22.72 12.17 27.26
C ASN A 605 21.47 13.06 27.18
N TYR A 606 20.47 12.71 26.35
CA TYR A 606 19.15 13.33 26.34
C TYR A 606 18.04 12.31 26.37
N VAL A 607 16.99 12.58 27.17
CA VAL A 607 15.81 11.72 27.26
C VAL A 607 14.56 12.52 26.95
N PHE A 608 13.78 12.05 25.99
CA PHE A 608 12.58 12.68 25.43
C PHE A 608 11.36 11.87 25.87
N ILE A 609 10.53 12.39 26.76
CA ILE A 609 9.42 11.67 27.38
C ILE A 609 8.11 12.45 27.42
N ASN A 610 7.01 11.73 27.61
CA ASN A 610 5.72 12.33 27.97
C ASN A 610 5.67 12.55 29.49
N PRO A 611 5.48 13.79 29.98
CA PRO A 611 5.54 14.12 31.40
C PRO A 611 4.50 13.41 32.26
N ARG A 612 3.40 12.94 31.69
CA ARG A 612 2.32 12.28 32.42
C ARG A 612 2.70 10.91 33.00
N PHE A 613 3.72 10.27 32.46
CA PHE A 613 4.07 8.89 32.81
C PHE A 613 5.38 8.78 33.59
N ASP A 614 6.47 9.34 33.06
CA ASP A 614 7.81 9.03 33.57
C ASP A 614 8.57 10.25 34.16
N ALA A 615 8.03 11.48 34.11
CA ALA A 615 8.73 12.68 34.57
C ALA A 615 9.18 12.68 36.04
N PRO A 616 8.37 12.20 37.01
CA PRO A 616 8.73 12.33 38.42
C PRO A 616 10.07 11.64 38.82
N GLN A 617 10.48 10.61 38.08
CA GLN A 617 11.73 9.91 38.38
C GLN A 617 12.96 10.66 37.87
N PHE A 618 12.82 11.45 36.81
CA PHE A 618 13.87 12.34 36.32
C PHE A 618 14.00 13.58 37.16
N GLU A 619 12.88 14.16 37.61
CA GLU A 619 12.86 15.37 38.45
C GLU A 619 13.46 15.14 39.84
N LYS A 620 13.39 13.93 40.37
CA LYS A 620 13.98 13.54 41.66
C LYS A 620 15.45 13.19 41.58
N SER A 621 16.00 13.07 40.40
CA SER A 621 17.39 12.63 40.19
C SER A 621 18.32 13.82 40.02
N PRO A 622 19.43 13.89 40.76
CA PRO A 622 20.44 14.94 40.54
C PRO A 622 21.21 14.77 39.24
N ASP A 623 21.11 13.58 38.61
CA ASP A 623 21.83 13.27 37.37
C ASP A 623 21.17 13.88 36.13
N PHE A 624 19.96 14.46 36.26
CA PHE A 624 19.17 14.98 35.13
C PHE A 624 18.73 16.43 35.36
N SER A 625 18.84 17.24 34.29
CA SER A 625 18.30 18.61 34.24
C SER A 625 17.27 18.73 33.14
N ARG A 626 16.10 19.34 33.42
CA ARG A 626 15.08 19.55 32.43
C ARG A 626 15.45 20.75 31.53
N VAL A 627 15.67 20.48 30.24
CA VAL A 627 16.08 21.48 29.23
C VAL A 627 14.94 21.97 28.37
N TYR A 628 13.83 21.21 28.28
CA TYR A 628 12.61 21.59 27.54
C TYR A 628 11.37 21.11 28.29
N SER A 629 10.30 21.89 28.21
CA SER A 629 9.01 21.58 28.87
C SER A 629 7.82 22.11 28.08
N SER A 630 6.87 21.22 27.78
CA SER A 630 5.53 21.53 27.31
C SER A 630 4.51 20.62 28.03
N ASP A 631 3.23 20.77 27.72
CA ASP A 631 2.17 19.95 28.34
C ASP A 631 2.30 18.45 28.05
N LYS A 632 2.92 18.07 26.91
CA LYS A 632 3.02 16.69 26.44
C LYS A 632 4.45 16.17 26.32
N ILE A 633 5.44 17.06 26.35
CA ILE A 633 6.85 16.69 26.12
C ILE A 633 7.74 17.37 27.14
N HIS A 634 8.56 16.56 27.85
CA HIS A 634 9.72 17.01 28.59
C HIS A 634 10.99 16.40 27.99
N ILE A 635 12.07 17.20 27.95
CA ILE A 635 13.41 16.73 27.58
C ILE A 635 14.33 16.96 28.76
N TYR A 636 15.04 15.91 29.15
CA TYR A 636 16.03 15.93 30.21
C TYR A 636 17.43 15.71 29.60
N ALA A 637 18.37 16.56 30.01
CA ALA A 637 19.80 16.36 29.76
C ALA A 637 20.43 15.70 30.99
N ARG A 638 21.36 14.79 30.75
CA ARG A 638 22.13 14.08 31.77
C ARG A 638 23.52 14.71 31.95
#